data_e97a397b7c9fff4d5913b0c9a2e6d2d2
#
_entry.id   e97a397b7c9fff4d5913b0c9a2e6d2d2
#
_cell.length_a   1.000
_cell.length_b   1.000
_cell.length_c   1.000
_cell.angle_alpha   90.00
_cell.angle_beta   90.00
_cell.angle_gamma   90.00
#
_symmetry.space_group_name_H-M   'P 1'
#
loop_
_entity.id
_entity.type
_entity.pdbx_description
1 polymer ?
#
loop_
_entity_poly.entity_id
_entity_poly.type
_entity_poly.pdbx_seq_one_letter_code
_entity_poly.pdbx_strand_id
1 'polypeptide(L)'
;MTVDVTETISQTVHPAFQLVRQHHVEALDILVSEYKHRVTGAVHYHLATNHDENVFLVAFRTQPMDSKGEAHILEHTALCGSEKFPVRDPFFLMIRRSLNTFMNAFTAADWTAYPFATQNQKDFQNLLEVYLDAAFAANLNPLDFAQEGIRIELENGEPVYKGVVFNEMKGAMSSPSDQLYHQLAHHLFPETTYHYNSGGDPKDIPDLTYQELVDFYKSHYHPSNAVFMTFGNQSAYDLQEQFQSLALAKFEQGETLYSKPERRLAAPVTVTESYAVDAEDLKDKTYHVLSWLLPEASDIKLRLGMRLVEGVLLENSASPLRHYLETCGYAQSTGPFMGVDDSNFEMTFFCAIQGSNPEHAATFKEGVFKVLQEVASKPVDSDTVNAILHQIELHQREINGDGMPYGLSLILNGLSSAIHHSDPVHVWDVDSAIEQVKEELKDPMWLSQLIQQHLIDNPHRVQMTLVPDASKSAKDAEAEKARLAEIGAQLTETQKAEIIAQTEALKVRQDTPDDLNLLPKVGLEDVPAELQIVQGQLREIICNRIDTPLNLYHAGTNGIYYQQVLVRIPDEIVKSSYFNLLSILMGEVGAGEYDYLELQQLQTAVSGGLGMGASLRSKVDDKNRISAWLTLTTKSLVNNFDAIRLLKIAFEQLRFDEKDRIIELLQQRKTRWQSRVSGAGHSYAMQAASRNHSALALRDYHNTGLGALNWLSELVSKIEQDDAAFDALMDELKLIHSMLLQAPKQFLLVCEEPQSDRLIEEIQTVWDKLAIEPHEAALTQVPVENNNADEAWLIQANVQFCAAAYPAVEVSHPDAAPLMVLAAYLRNGFLHSAIREKGGAYGGGASYDGNACSFRFYSYRDPRLAETFKDFDASVDWLLNTEQLPHQLEEAILGLIASMDKPGSPAGEAITACYALLHARTPAFRTKLRERLLAVTLDDLKRVADVYLRQQTPVKSVVAPVAKREALQELGFQIKQVN
;
A
#
# COMPACT_ATOMS: atom_id res chain seq x y z
N MET A 1 -3.69 34.52 4.26
CA MET A 1 -3.13 35.52 3.33
C MET A 1 -2.84 34.75 2.07
N THR A 2 -3.69 34.84 1.09
CA THR A 2 -3.44 34.34 -0.25
C THR A 2 -2.32 35.19 -0.84
N VAL A 3 -1.11 34.65 -0.87
CA VAL A 3 -0.03 35.27 -1.67
C VAL A 3 -0.38 34.94 -3.11
N ASP A 4 -0.62 35.98 -3.90
CA ASP A 4 -0.91 35.87 -5.31
C ASP A 4 0.29 35.22 -6.02
N VAL A 5 0.18 33.93 -6.37
CA VAL A 5 1.20 33.13 -7.05
C VAL A 5 1.60 33.74 -8.40
N THR A 6 0.75 34.61 -8.94
CA THR A 6 0.97 35.29 -10.22
C THR A 6 2.01 36.42 -10.20
N GLU A 7 2.37 36.98 -9.04
CA GLU A 7 3.34 38.09 -8.95
C GLU A 7 4.81 37.69 -8.82
N THR A 8 5.14 36.40 -8.53
CA THR A 8 6.53 35.98 -8.22
C THR A 8 7.20 35.17 -9.33
N ILE A 9 6.57 34.91 -10.47
CA ILE A 9 7.13 33.96 -11.45
C ILE A 9 7.43 34.64 -12.80
N SER A 10 8.35 35.61 -12.76
CA SER A 10 9.30 35.79 -13.87
C SER A 10 10.51 34.90 -13.58
N GLN A 11 10.34 33.59 -13.54
CA GLN A 11 11.47 32.70 -13.33
C GLN A 11 12.36 32.72 -14.57
N THR A 12 13.61 33.12 -14.37
CA THR A 12 14.64 33.01 -15.38
C THR A 12 14.80 31.54 -15.75
N VAL A 13 14.55 31.20 -17.01
CA VAL A 13 14.73 29.81 -17.48
C VAL A 13 16.23 29.47 -17.47
N HIS A 14 16.59 28.33 -16.94
CA HIS A 14 18.00 27.89 -16.95
C HIS A 14 18.54 27.77 -18.39
N PRO A 15 19.76 28.23 -18.68
CA PRO A 15 20.31 28.29 -20.06
C PRO A 15 20.34 26.94 -20.79
N ALA A 16 20.57 25.84 -20.07
CA ALA A 16 20.58 24.49 -20.65
C ALA A 16 19.18 23.96 -21.00
N PHE A 17 18.12 24.63 -20.53
CA PHE A 17 16.74 24.21 -20.75
C PHE A 17 15.99 25.20 -21.63
N GLN A 18 14.89 24.71 -22.19
CA GLN A 18 13.89 25.50 -22.89
C GLN A 18 12.56 25.32 -22.19
N LEU A 19 11.92 26.41 -21.79
CA LEU A 19 10.52 26.36 -21.35
C LEU A 19 9.64 26.06 -22.58
N VAL A 20 8.87 25.00 -22.51
CA VAL A 20 7.93 24.58 -23.56
C VAL A 20 6.59 25.27 -23.33
N ARG A 21 6.06 25.19 -22.09
CA ARG A 21 4.79 25.83 -21.69
C ARG A 21 4.67 25.94 -20.18
N GLN A 22 3.67 26.69 -19.73
CA GLN A 22 3.19 26.77 -18.36
C GLN A 22 1.67 26.66 -18.36
N HIS A 23 1.14 25.99 -17.34
CA HIS A 23 -0.32 25.82 -17.16
C HIS A 23 -0.66 25.86 -15.66
N HIS A 24 -1.60 26.70 -15.26
CA HIS A 24 -2.08 26.76 -13.89
C HIS A 24 -3.30 25.86 -13.75
N VAL A 25 -3.22 24.89 -12.85
CA VAL A 25 -4.32 23.98 -12.49
C VAL A 25 -5.02 24.57 -11.28
N GLU A 26 -6.11 25.30 -11.52
CA GLU A 26 -6.83 26.06 -10.48
C GLU A 26 -7.37 25.16 -9.36
N ALA A 27 -7.91 23.99 -9.71
CA ALA A 27 -8.49 23.05 -8.75
C ALA A 27 -7.49 22.50 -7.72
N LEU A 28 -6.18 22.51 -8.05
CA LEU A 28 -5.11 22.00 -7.20
C LEU A 28 -4.18 23.09 -6.68
N ASP A 29 -4.35 24.34 -7.15
CA ASP A 29 -3.46 25.50 -6.89
C ASP A 29 -1.99 25.18 -7.18
N ILE A 30 -1.73 24.58 -8.35
CA ILE A 30 -0.38 24.28 -8.82
C ILE A 30 -0.08 24.91 -10.18
N LEU A 31 1.16 25.39 -10.36
CA LEU A 31 1.66 25.83 -11.66
C LEU A 31 2.52 24.73 -12.27
N VAL A 32 2.02 24.07 -13.30
CA VAL A 32 2.78 23.08 -14.07
C VAL A 32 3.62 23.77 -15.12
N SER A 33 4.93 23.56 -15.10
CA SER A 33 5.89 24.04 -16.09
C SER A 33 6.59 22.88 -16.78
N GLU A 34 6.54 22.83 -18.10
CA GLU A 34 7.23 21.84 -18.92
C GLU A 34 8.50 22.43 -19.52
N TYR A 35 9.62 21.76 -19.29
CA TYR A 35 10.93 22.13 -19.83
C TYR A 35 11.54 20.99 -20.62
N LYS A 36 12.39 21.35 -21.59
CA LYS A 36 13.17 20.39 -22.38
C LYS A 36 14.65 20.76 -22.32
N HIS A 37 15.50 19.81 -21.97
CA HIS A 37 16.96 20.02 -22.00
C HIS A 37 17.44 20.12 -23.44
N ARG A 38 18.24 21.15 -23.77
CA ARG A 38 18.61 21.53 -25.15
C ARG A 38 19.50 20.51 -25.84
N VAL A 39 20.36 19.81 -25.10
CA VAL A 39 21.31 18.86 -25.67
C VAL A 39 20.71 17.48 -25.72
N THR A 40 20.30 16.92 -24.60
CA THR A 40 19.85 15.53 -24.49
C THR A 40 18.38 15.33 -24.87
N GLY A 41 17.57 16.40 -24.83
CA GLY A 41 16.13 16.29 -25.02
C GLY A 41 15.34 15.77 -23.81
N ALA A 42 15.99 15.54 -22.65
CA ALA A 42 15.32 15.16 -21.41
C ALA A 42 14.19 16.15 -21.06
N VAL A 43 13.06 15.62 -20.63
CA VAL A 43 11.88 16.41 -20.26
C VAL A 43 11.84 16.59 -18.74
N HIS A 44 11.52 17.81 -18.29
CA HIS A 44 11.30 18.12 -16.89
C HIS A 44 9.94 18.77 -16.69
N TYR A 45 9.06 18.13 -15.94
CA TYR A 45 7.81 18.69 -15.44
C TYR A 45 8.01 19.17 -14.01
N HIS A 46 7.75 20.45 -13.76
CA HIS A 46 7.80 21.04 -12.42
C HIS A 46 6.41 21.49 -12.00
N LEU A 47 5.91 20.92 -10.91
CA LEU A 47 4.63 21.22 -10.28
C LEU A 47 4.91 22.18 -9.11
N ALA A 48 4.93 23.48 -9.40
CA ALA A 48 5.23 24.50 -8.41
C ALA A 48 4.04 24.78 -7.50
N THR A 49 4.28 24.79 -6.18
CA THR A 49 3.30 25.06 -5.13
C THR A 49 3.99 25.63 -3.90
N ASN A 50 3.24 26.17 -2.94
CA ASN A 50 3.78 26.65 -1.65
C ASN A 50 3.96 25.53 -0.61
N HIS A 51 3.91 24.28 -1.01
CA HIS A 51 4.07 23.14 -0.11
C HIS A 51 5.54 22.94 0.27
N ASP A 52 5.84 22.77 1.56
CA ASP A 52 7.20 22.65 2.06
C ASP A 52 7.82 21.27 1.78
N GLU A 53 6.99 20.22 1.59
CA GLU A 53 7.50 18.92 1.17
C GLU A 53 7.82 18.94 -0.32
N ASN A 54 9.10 18.78 -0.62
CA ASN A 54 9.58 18.75 -1.99
C ASN A 54 9.79 17.31 -2.45
N VAL A 55 9.37 17.03 -3.68
CA VAL A 55 9.45 15.71 -4.30
C VAL A 55 10.29 15.78 -5.56
N PHE A 56 11.14 14.78 -5.73
CA PHE A 56 11.87 14.51 -6.96
C PHE A 56 11.55 13.11 -7.47
N LEU A 57 11.48 12.95 -8.77
CA LEU A 57 11.42 11.68 -9.45
C LEU A 57 12.15 11.76 -10.78
N VAL A 58 13.02 10.78 -11.07
CA VAL A 58 13.50 10.49 -12.42
C VAL A 58 13.00 9.11 -12.84
N ALA A 59 12.40 9.02 -14.02
CA ALA A 59 11.91 7.77 -14.59
C ALA A 59 12.55 7.51 -15.96
N PHE A 60 12.89 6.26 -16.23
CA PHE A 60 13.38 5.78 -17.51
C PHE A 60 12.33 4.89 -18.15
N ARG A 61 12.19 4.98 -19.48
CA ARG A 61 11.42 3.99 -20.25
C ARG A 61 12.21 2.71 -20.28
N THR A 62 11.72 1.67 -19.62
CA THR A 62 12.33 0.34 -19.57
C THR A 62 11.34 -0.66 -20.16
N GLN A 63 11.71 -1.24 -21.30
CA GLN A 63 10.83 -2.12 -22.07
C GLN A 63 11.47 -3.51 -22.21
N PRO A 64 11.40 -4.36 -21.16
CA PRO A 64 11.91 -5.73 -21.24
C PRO A 64 11.14 -6.54 -22.30
N MET A 65 11.87 -7.38 -23.02
CA MET A 65 11.31 -8.25 -24.05
C MET A 65 11.49 -9.74 -23.70
N ASP A 66 11.71 -10.02 -22.42
CA ASP A 66 11.64 -11.36 -21.82
C ASP A 66 11.26 -11.23 -20.33
N SER A 67 11.10 -12.35 -19.62
CA SER A 67 10.73 -12.37 -18.20
C SER A 67 11.91 -12.70 -17.27
N LYS A 68 13.14 -12.39 -17.68
CA LYS A 68 14.33 -12.61 -16.85
C LYS A 68 14.51 -11.56 -15.74
N GLY A 69 13.71 -10.48 -15.78
CA GLY A 69 13.67 -9.47 -14.70
C GLY A 69 14.83 -8.46 -14.74
N GLU A 70 15.42 -8.20 -15.92
CA GLU A 70 16.51 -7.26 -16.06
C GLU A 70 16.15 -5.85 -15.58
N ALA A 71 14.92 -5.38 -15.81
CA ALA A 71 14.46 -4.07 -15.34
C ALA A 71 14.43 -3.97 -13.80
N HIS A 72 13.92 -5.00 -13.12
CA HIS A 72 13.81 -5.06 -11.67
C HIS A 72 15.16 -5.29 -10.99
N ILE A 73 15.97 -6.23 -11.51
CA ILE A 73 17.32 -6.48 -10.99
C ILE A 73 18.22 -5.26 -11.20
N LEU A 74 18.02 -4.52 -12.30
CA LEU A 74 18.72 -3.27 -12.54
C LEU A 74 18.27 -2.17 -11.56
N GLU A 75 16.97 -2.07 -11.24
CA GLU A 75 16.48 -1.16 -10.20
C GLU A 75 17.27 -1.33 -8.91
N HIS A 76 17.41 -2.57 -8.42
CA HIS A 76 18.18 -2.89 -7.22
C HIS A 76 19.68 -2.59 -7.38
N THR A 77 20.29 -3.06 -8.46
CA THR A 77 21.75 -2.97 -8.64
C THR A 77 22.25 -1.57 -8.97
N ALA A 78 21.43 -0.71 -9.59
CA ALA A 78 21.76 0.70 -9.79
C ALA A 78 21.95 1.46 -8.47
N LEU A 79 21.22 1.04 -7.43
CA LEU A 79 21.30 1.62 -6.09
C LEU A 79 22.42 1.00 -5.22
N CYS A 80 23.22 0.05 -5.76
CA CYS A 80 24.30 -0.64 -5.05
C CYS A 80 25.67 0.01 -5.27
N GLY A 81 25.72 1.32 -5.55
CA GLY A 81 26.94 2.10 -5.67
C GLY A 81 27.15 2.70 -7.06
N SER A 82 27.76 3.86 -7.08
CA SER A 82 27.92 4.70 -8.26
C SER A 82 29.33 5.30 -8.34
N GLU A 83 29.60 6.06 -9.40
CA GLU A 83 30.94 6.66 -9.64
C GLU A 83 31.40 7.53 -8.48
N LYS A 84 30.54 8.42 -7.99
CA LYS A 84 30.83 9.34 -6.89
C LYS A 84 30.70 8.67 -5.52
N PHE A 85 29.76 7.74 -5.38
CA PHE A 85 29.43 7.06 -4.15
C PHE A 85 29.72 5.56 -4.26
N PRO A 86 30.99 5.11 -4.31
CA PRO A 86 31.37 3.73 -4.53
C PRO A 86 31.25 2.88 -3.24
N VAL A 87 30.20 3.10 -2.46
CA VAL A 87 29.82 2.30 -1.31
C VAL A 87 28.87 1.19 -1.72
N ARG A 88 28.82 0.09 -0.97
CA ARG A 88 28.06 -1.11 -1.36
C ARG A 88 26.54 -0.88 -1.45
N ASP A 89 25.98 -0.07 -0.59
CA ASP A 89 24.53 0.12 -0.47
C ASP A 89 24.18 1.56 -0.06
N PRO A 90 24.43 2.55 -0.94
CA PRO A 90 24.17 3.95 -0.63
C PRO A 90 22.69 4.23 -0.36
N PHE A 91 21.74 3.49 -0.98
CA PHE A 91 20.32 3.68 -0.80
C PHE A 91 19.88 3.40 0.65
N PHE A 92 20.16 2.20 1.17
CA PHE A 92 19.78 1.87 2.55
C PHE A 92 20.60 2.66 3.58
N LEU A 93 21.82 3.07 3.24
CA LEU A 93 22.61 3.96 4.08
C LEU A 93 21.98 5.35 4.14
N MET A 94 21.52 5.91 3.02
CA MET A 94 20.86 7.22 3.00
C MET A 94 19.50 7.21 3.72
N ILE A 95 18.70 6.16 3.64
CA ILE A 95 17.45 6.04 4.43
C ILE A 95 17.71 6.29 5.93
N ARG A 96 18.87 5.88 6.44
CA ARG A 96 19.26 6.02 7.85
C ARG A 96 19.83 7.38 8.20
N ARG A 97 20.34 8.14 7.22
CA ARG A 97 21.13 9.36 7.36
C ARG A 97 20.43 10.59 6.79
N SER A 98 19.14 10.50 6.63
CA SER A 98 18.28 11.45 5.93
C SER A 98 17.05 11.78 6.79
N LEU A 99 16.46 12.94 6.55
CA LEU A 99 15.17 13.36 7.07
C LEU A 99 14.06 13.14 6.02
N ASN A 100 14.24 12.15 5.16
CA ASN A 100 13.28 11.86 4.11
C ASN A 100 11.90 11.52 4.67
N THR A 101 10.88 11.95 3.97
CA THR A 101 9.49 11.53 4.19
C THR A 101 9.11 10.35 3.31
N PHE A 102 9.90 10.16 2.24
CA PHE A 102 9.79 9.02 1.33
C PHE A 102 11.10 8.80 0.57
N MET A 103 11.53 7.56 0.45
CA MET A 103 12.59 7.09 -0.45
C MET A 103 12.22 5.72 -0.96
N ASN A 104 12.25 5.51 -2.26
CA ASN A 104 12.03 4.21 -2.89
C ASN A 104 12.58 4.19 -4.33
N ALA A 105 12.43 3.04 -4.99
CA ALA A 105 12.48 2.87 -6.43
C ALA A 105 11.26 2.03 -6.86
N PHE A 106 10.86 2.13 -8.11
CA PHE A 106 9.71 1.42 -8.67
C PHE A 106 10.03 0.87 -10.04
N THR A 107 9.69 -0.38 -10.28
CA THR A 107 9.67 -0.99 -11.62
C THR A 107 8.23 -1.32 -11.99
N ALA A 108 7.73 -0.70 -13.06
CA ALA A 108 6.46 -1.01 -13.70
C ALA A 108 6.69 -1.86 -14.96
N ALA A 109 5.65 -2.06 -15.75
CA ALA A 109 5.74 -2.90 -16.95
C ALA A 109 6.68 -2.32 -18.03
N ASP A 110 6.76 -0.98 -18.13
CA ASP A 110 7.52 -0.31 -19.20
C ASP A 110 8.30 0.94 -18.73
N TRP A 111 8.42 1.14 -17.42
CA TRP A 111 9.26 2.19 -16.84
C TRP A 111 9.84 1.78 -15.49
N THR A 112 10.97 2.38 -15.15
CA THR A 112 11.60 2.28 -13.82
C THR A 112 11.87 3.70 -13.30
N ALA A 113 11.50 3.98 -12.05
CA ALA A 113 11.57 5.33 -11.46
C ALA A 113 12.22 5.34 -10.09
N TYR A 114 12.90 6.44 -9.80
CA TYR A 114 13.64 6.70 -8.56
C TYR A 114 13.10 7.97 -7.88
N PRO A 115 12.07 7.85 -7.03
CA PRO A 115 11.51 8.97 -6.29
C PRO A 115 12.08 9.12 -4.89
N PHE A 116 12.12 10.37 -4.42
CA PHE A 116 12.23 10.69 -3.00
C PHE A 116 11.44 11.96 -2.65
N ALA A 117 11.15 12.14 -1.35
CA ALA A 117 10.52 13.33 -0.80
C ALA A 117 11.14 13.72 0.54
N THR A 118 11.24 15.01 0.82
CA THR A 118 11.71 15.56 2.10
C THR A 118 11.26 17.00 2.27
N GLN A 119 11.08 17.44 3.53
CA GLN A 119 10.83 18.84 3.89
C GLN A 119 12.13 19.62 4.16
N ASN A 120 13.26 18.94 4.26
CA ASN A 120 14.55 19.55 4.57
C ASN A 120 15.34 19.84 3.30
N GLN A 121 15.69 21.11 3.08
CA GLN A 121 16.38 21.54 1.84
C GLN A 121 17.79 20.94 1.71
N LYS A 122 18.55 20.81 2.80
CA LYS A 122 19.89 20.19 2.79
C LYS A 122 19.78 18.71 2.43
N ASP A 123 18.80 18.05 3.03
CA ASP A 123 18.51 16.65 2.76
C ASP A 123 18.09 16.43 1.30
N PHE A 124 17.23 17.31 0.76
CA PHE A 124 16.83 17.24 -0.64
C PHE A 124 18.06 17.30 -1.59
N GLN A 125 18.99 18.19 -1.34
CA GLN A 125 20.21 18.31 -2.14
C GLN A 125 21.08 17.05 -2.02
N ASN A 126 21.24 16.52 -0.81
CA ASN A 126 21.98 15.29 -0.55
C ASN A 126 21.38 14.10 -1.30
N LEU A 127 20.05 13.92 -1.20
CA LEU A 127 19.35 12.83 -1.85
C LEU A 127 19.37 12.96 -3.37
N LEU A 128 19.19 14.18 -3.90
CA LEU A 128 19.24 14.44 -5.34
C LEU A 128 20.60 14.06 -5.94
N GLU A 129 21.68 14.40 -5.26
CA GLU A 129 23.02 14.05 -5.69
C GLU A 129 23.25 12.54 -5.74
N VAL A 130 22.84 11.82 -4.67
CA VAL A 130 22.98 10.36 -4.60
C VAL A 130 22.11 9.67 -5.65
N TYR A 131 20.86 10.10 -5.83
CA TYR A 131 19.94 9.48 -6.80
C TYR A 131 20.34 9.71 -8.25
N LEU A 132 20.81 10.93 -8.58
CA LEU A 132 21.28 11.21 -9.93
C LEU A 132 22.56 10.43 -10.27
N ASP A 133 23.49 10.33 -9.33
CA ASP A 133 24.72 9.56 -9.56
C ASP A 133 24.41 8.05 -9.67
N ALA A 134 23.54 7.53 -8.82
CA ALA A 134 23.07 6.14 -8.89
C ALA A 134 22.37 5.82 -10.23
N ALA A 135 21.47 6.70 -10.70
CA ALA A 135 20.73 6.48 -11.93
C ALA A 135 21.59 6.61 -13.19
N PHE A 136 22.50 7.59 -13.26
CA PHE A 136 23.24 7.92 -14.48
C PHE A 136 24.71 7.49 -14.49
N ALA A 137 25.24 7.00 -13.38
CA ALA A 137 26.62 6.59 -13.22
C ALA A 137 26.78 5.36 -12.30
N ALA A 138 25.83 4.40 -12.38
CA ALA A 138 25.85 3.16 -11.61
C ALA A 138 27.12 2.34 -11.90
N ASN A 139 27.74 1.78 -10.87
CA ASN A 139 28.95 0.96 -11.01
C ASN A 139 28.63 -0.44 -11.54
N LEU A 140 27.45 -0.96 -11.28
CA LEU A 140 26.97 -2.29 -11.65
C LEU A 140 27.99 -3.39 -11.35
N ASN A 141 28.43 -3.49 -10.07
CA ASN A 141 29.42 -4.47 -9.70
C ASN A 141 28.88 -5.91 -9.89
N PRO A 142 29.63 -6.86 -10.48
CA PRO A 142 29.18 -8.23 -10.67
C PRO A 142 28.77 -8.96 -9.38
N LEU A 143 29.36 -8.60 -8.23
CA LEU A 143 28.97 -9.18 -6.94
C LEU A 143 27.64 -8.62 -6.43
N ASP A 144 27.27 -7.38 -6.80
CA ASP A 144 25.96 -6.81 -6.48
C ASP A 144 24.87 -7.45 -7.33
N PHE A 145 25.14 -7.71 -8.61
CA PHE A 145 24.26 -8.55 -9.45
C PHE A 145 24.06 -9.94 -8.86
N ALA A 146 25.15 -10.58 -8.39
CA ALA A 146 25.07 -11.90 -7.77
C ALA A 146 24.30 -11.89 -6.43
N GLN A 147 24.34 -10.79 -5.67
CA GLN A 147 23.59 -10.63 -4.43
C GLN A 147 22.12 -10.33 -4.66
N GLU A 148 21.83 -9.27 -5.44
CA GLU A 148 20.48 -8.76 -5.63
C GLU A 148 19.68 -9.57 -6.68
N GLY A 149 20.31 -9.94 -7.78
CA GLY A 149 19.68 -10.67 -8.89
C GLY A 149 19.61 -12.17 -8.64
N ILE A 150 20.61 -12.87 -9.15
CA ILE A 150 20.68 -14.34 -9.16
C ILE A 150 22.13 -14.83 -9.15
N ARG A 151 22.36 -15.92 -8.43
CA ARG A 151 23.61 -16.70 -8.46
C ARG A 151 23.37 -18.18 -8.15
N ILE A 152 24.32 -19.01 -8.51
CA ILE A 152 24.40 -20.39 -8.05
C ILE A 152 25.38 -20.47 -6.87
N GLU A 153 24.99 -21.14 -5.79
CA GLU A 153 25.88 -21.54 -4.69
C GLU A 153 25.94 -23.07 -4.58
N LEU A 154 26.99 -23.60 -3.97
CA LEU A 154 27.11 -25.02 -3.67
C LEU A 154 26.83 -25.26 -2.18
N GLU A 155 25.66 -25.80 -1.84
CA GLU A 155 25.33 -26.25 -0.50
C GLU A 155 25.53 -27.77 -0.37
N ASN A 156 26.42 -28.18 0.50
CA ASN A 156 26.83 -29.60 0.62
C ASN A 156 27.28 -30.24 -0.70
N GLY A 157 27.78 -29.43 -1.64
CA GLY A 157 28.23 -29.87 -2.96
C GLY A 157 27.15 -29.87 -4.04
N GLU A 158 25.89 -29.59 -3.69
CA GLU A 158 24.77 -29.49 -4.64
C GLU A 158 24.47 -28.00 -4.99
N PRO A 159 24.20 -27.70 -6.26
CA PRO A 159 23.88 -26.33 -6.67
C PRO A 159 22.51 -25.89 -6.18
N VAL A 160 22.42 -24.64 -5.74
CA VAL A 160 21.17 -23.97 -5.34
C VAL A 160 21.14 -22.56 -5.91
N TYR A 161 19.95 -22.06 -6.25
CA TYR A 161 19.74 -20.66 -6.64
C TYR A 161 19.63 -19.75 -5.43
N LYS A 162 20.27 -18.58 -5.50
CA LYS A 162 20.18 -17.52 -4.50
C LYS A 162 20.15 -16.14 -5.17
N GLY A 163 19.41 -15.20 -4.57
CA GLY A 163 19.31 -13.84 -5.01
C GLY A 163 18.14 -13.16 -4.28
N VAL A 164 18.23 -11.87 -4.02
CA VAL A 164 17.18 -11.11 -3.33
C VAL A 164 15.94 -11.03 -4.21
N VAL A 165 16.07 -10.52 -5.45
CA VAL A 165 14.97 -10.42 -6.42
C VAL A 165 14.41 -11.79 -6.77
N PHE A 166 15.28 -12.80 -6.96
CA PHE A 166 14.82 -14.16 -7.20
C PHE A 166 13.89 -14.67 -6.08
N ASN A 167 14.27 -14.51 -4.82
CA ASN A 167 13.44 -14.93 -3.69
C ASN A 167 12.19 -14.07 -3.52
N GLU A 168 12.29 -12.77 -3.81
CA GLU A 168 11.15 -11.86 -3.81
C GLU A 168 10.10 -12.30 -4.82
N MET A 169 10.52 -12.57 -6.06
CA MET A 169 9.61 -13.01 -7.12
C MET A 169 9.04 -14.40 -6.87
N LYS A 170 9.79 -15.31 -6.24
CA LYS A 170 9.22 -16.58 -5.74
C LYS A 170 8.09 -16.34 -4.75
N GLY A 171 8.26 -15.36 -3.87
CA GLY A 171 7.22 -14.96 -2.93
C GLY A 171 6.02 -14.30 -3.60
N ALA A 172 6.24 -13.35 -4.50
CA ALA A 172 5.19 -12.67 -5.26
C ALA A 172 4.38 -13.64 -6.11
N MET A 173 5.05 -14.47 -6.91
CA MET A 173 4.41 -15.45 -7.78
C MET A 173 3.78 -16.64 -7.03
N SER A 174 3.81 -16.67 -5.70
CA SER A 174 2.97 -17.59 -4.91
C SER A 174 1.54 -17.09 -4.72
N SER A 175 1.27 -15.80 -5.00
CA SER A 175 -0.06 -15.20 -4.95
C SER A 175 -0.89 -15.63 -6.17
N PRO A 176 -2.12 -16.16 -5.98
CA PRO A 176 -3.01 -16.47 -7.11
C PRO A 176 -3.37 -15.23 -7.95
N SER A 177 -3.51 -14.08 -7.32
CA SER A 177 -3.81 -12.81 -8.02
C SER A 177 -2.67 -12.37 -8.94
N ASP A 178 -1.42 -12.48 -8.47
CA ASP A 178 -0.26 -12.11 -9.29
C ASP A 178 -0.07 -13.08 -10.46
N GLN A 179 -0.25 -14.40 -10.21
CA GLN A 179 -0.28 -15.39 -11.29
C GLN A 179 -1.37 -15.10 -12.31
N LEU A 180 -2.59 -14.76 -11.85
CA LEU A 180 -3.72 -14.40 -12.71
C LEU A 180 -3.37 -13.21 -13.61
N TYR A 181 -2.80 -12.14 -13.04
CA TYR A 181 -2.43 -10.93 -13.77
C TYR A 181 -1.40 -11.22 -14.86
N HIS A 182 -0.28 -11.86 -14.49
CA HIS A 182 0.81 -12.12 -15.47
C HIS A 182 0.40 -13.10 -16.55
N GLN A 183 -0.36 -14.15 -16.21
CA GLN A 183 -0.87 -15.08 -17.22
C GLN A 183 -1.90 -14.40 -18.14
N LEU A 184 -2.75 -13.53 -17.62
CA LEU A 184 -3.69 -12.76 -18.42
C LEU A 184 -2.98 -11.79 -19.38
N ALA A 185 -1.99 -11.05 -18.87
CA ALA A 185 -1.17 -10.13 -19.64
C ALA A 185 -0.45 -10.85 -20.80
N HIS A 186 0.10 -12.04 -20.54
CA HIS A 186 0.74 -12.88 -21.56
C HIS A 186 -0.19 -13.18 -22.75
N HIS A 187 -1.48 -13.39 -22.49
CA HIS A 187 -2.45 -13.66 -23.58
C HIS A 187 -3.05 -12.39 -24.18
N LEU A 188 -3.12 -11.30 -23.40
CA LEU A 188 -3.72 -10.04 -23.83
C LEU A 188 -2.74 -9.21 -24.69
N PHE A 189 -1.44 -9.32 -24.43
CA PHE A 189 -0.38 -8.59 -25.10
C PHE A 189 0.61 -9.56 -25.79
N PRO A 190 0.30 -10.09 -26.98
CA PRO A 190 1.14 -11.12 -27.62
C PRO A 190 2.52 -10.65 -28.13
N GLU A 191 2.75 -9.34 -28.35
CA GLU A 191 3.97 -8.87 -29.04
C GLU A 191 4.71 -7.73 -28.32
N THR A 192 4.05 -7.02 -27.38
CA THR A 192 4.65 -5.86 -26.69
C THR A 192 5.30 -6.24 -25.37
N THR A 193 6.00 -5.28 -24.75
CA THR A 193 6.65 -5.45 -23.43
C THR A 193 5.68 -5.94 -22.35
N TYR A 194 4.40 -5.62 -22.46
CA TYR A 194 3.36 -6.01 -21.48
C TYR A 194 3.06 -7.52 -21.48
N HIS A 195 3.56 -8.26 -22.49
CA HIS A 195 3.55 -9.73 -22.52
C HIS A 195 4.36 -10.35 -21.38
N TYR A 196 5.42 -9.68 -20.97
CA TYR A 196 6.44 -10.19 -20.07
C TYR A 196 6.25 -9.70 -18.64
N ASN A 197 6.77 -10.45 -17.69
CA ASN A 197 6.85 -10.03 -16.30
C ASN A 197 8.12 -9.18 -16.10
N SER A 198 7.99 -7.86 -16.05
CA SER A 198 9.12 -6.93 -15.83
C SER A 198 9.83 -7.15 -14.50
N GLY A 199 9.13 -7.68 -13.48
CA GLY A 199 9.71 -8.08 -12.20
C GLY A 199 10.56 -9.36 -12.29
N GLY A 200 10.35 -10.16 -13.32
CA GLY A 200 10.99 -11.45 -13.56
C GLY A 200 10.13 -12.65 -13.13
N ASP A 201 10.09 -13.68 -13.97
CA ASP A 201 9.53 -14.98 -13.57
C ASP A 201 10.64 -15.82 -12.89
N PRO A 202 10.41 -16.41 -11.71
CA PRO A 202 11.39 -17.28 -11.07
C PRO A 202 11.94 -18.42 -11.93
N LYS A 203 11.22 -18.81 -12.99
CA LYS A 203 11.68 -19.81 -13.96
C LYS A 203 12.71 -19.26 -14.93
N ASP A 204 12.62 -17.99 -15.27
CA ASP A 204 13.40 -17.29 -16.30
C ASP A 204 14.54 -16.47 -15.71
N ILE A 205 14.40 -15.91 -14.49
CA ILE A 205 15.44 -15.14 -13.80
C ILE A 205 16.81 -15.86 -13.79
N PRO A 206 16.90 -17.20 -13.57
CA PRO A 206 18.20 -17.90 -13.60
C PRO A 206 18.92 -17.86 -14.93
N ASP A 207 18.28 -17.45 -16.02
CA ASP A 207 18.88 -17.33 -17.35
C ASP A 207 19.44 -15.93 -17.64
N LEU A 208 19.22 -14.95 -16.74
CA LEU A 208 19.78 -13.62 -16.90
C LEU A 208 21.29 -13.62 -16.64
N THR A 209 22.04 -13.11 -17.60
CA THR A 209 23.48 -12.91 -17.46
C THR A 209 23.80 -11.48 -17.01
N TYR A 210 24.95 -11.34 -16.34
CA TYR A 210 25.45 -10.01 -15.97
C TYR A 210 25.66 -9.09 -17.17
N GLN A 211 26.08 -9.63 -18.34
CA GLN A 211 26.29 -8.83 -19.54
C GLN A 211 24.97 -8.29 -20.10
N GLU A 212 23.90 -9.07 -20.09
CA GLU A 212 22.56 -8.62 -20.51
C GLU A 212 22.08 -7.47 -19.60
N LEU A 213 22.28 -7.55 -18.29
CA LEU A 213 21.98 -6.46 -17.36
C LEU A 213 22.74 -5.17 -17.70
N VAL A 214 24.06 -5.28 -17.95
CA VAL A 214 24.89 -4.13 -18.31
C VAL A 214 24.45 -3.52 -19.64
N ASP A 215 24.09 -4.33 -20.62
CA ASP A 215 23.64 -3.86 -21.92
C ASP A 215 22.25 -3.21 -21.83
N PHE A 216 21.37 -3.73 -20.96
CA PHE A 216 20.07 -3.13 -20.67
C PHE A 216 20.23 -1.75 -20.01
N TYR A 217 21.15 -1.61 -19.04
CA TYR A 217 21.46 -0.30 -18.44
C TYR A 217 21.90 0.72 -19.49
N LYS A 218 22.87 0.36 -20.34
CA LYS A 218 23.42 1.28 -21.35
C LYS A 218 22.38 1.72 -22.38
N SER A 219 21.42 0.87 -22.70
CA SER A 219 20.39 1.16 -23.71
C SER A 219 19.20 1.94 -23.15
N HIS A 220 18.90 1.83 -21.83
CA HIS A 220 17.70 2.41 -21.24
C HIS A 220 17.98 3.60 -20.33
N TYR A 221 19.09 3.61 -19.57
CA TYR A 221 19.40 4.63 -18.56
C TYR A 221 20.19 5.81 -19.16
N HIS A 222 19.52 6.54 -20.03
CA HIS A 222 20.08 7.69 -20.72
C HIS A 222 19.14 8.90 -20.59
N PRO A 223 19.67 10.16 -20.41
CA PRO A 223 18.81 11.35 -20.25
C PRO A 223 17.78 11.55 -21.37
N SER A 224 18.12 11.20 -22.62
CA SER A 224 17.17 11.29 -23.75
C SER A 224 15.96 10.34 -23.59
N ASN A 225 16.10 9.31 -22.79
CA ASN A 225 15.05 8.32 -22.49
C ASN A 225 14.39 8.58 -21.11
N ALA A 226 14.79 9.65 -20.40
CA ALA A 226 14.34 9.96 -19.06
C ALA A 226 13.26 11.04 -19.04
N VAL A 227 12.39 10.97 -18.00
CA VAL A 227 11.46 12.01 -17.59
C VAL A 227 11.81 12.42 -16.16
N PHE A 228 12.06 13.70 -15.94
CA PHE A 228 12.24 14.31 -14.64
C PHE A 228 10.94 14.92 -14.19
N MET A 229 10.53 14.70 -12.95
CA MET A 229 9.36 15.32 -12.35
C MET A 229 9.69 15.85 -10.96
N THR A 230 9.23 17.07 -10.65
CA THR A 230 9.41 17.68 -9.34
C THR A 230 8.14 18.36 -8.87
N PHE A 231 7.93 18.39 -7.56
CA PHE A 231 6.82 19.06 -6.89
C PHE A 231 7.36 19.83 -5.69
N GLY A 232 6.79 21.00 -5.39
CA GLY A 232 7.05 21.74 -4.17
C GLY A 232 7.39 23.22 -4.41
N ASN A 233 8.02 23.82 -3.39
CA ASN A 233 8.31 25.26 -3.37
C ASN A 233 9.74 25.61 -3.86
N GLN A 234 10.55 24.64 -4.26
CA GLN A 234 11.88 24.89 -4.81
C GLN A 234 11.80 25.47 -6.22
N SER A 235 12.79 26.28 -6.57
CA SER A 235 12.88 26.89 -7.90
C SER A 235 13.25 25.87 -8.99
N ALA A 236 12.51 25.84 -10.10
CA ALA A 236 12.85 25.00 -11.24
C ALA A 236 14.26 25.32 -11.78
N TYR A 237 14.70 26.58 -11.72
CA TYR A 237 16.04 27.00 -12.14
C TYR A 237 17.13 26.30 -11.32
N ASP A 238 17.00 26.32 -9.98
CA ASP A 238 18.00 25.73 -9.08
C ASP A 238 18.05 24.21 -9.20
N LEU A 239 16.88 23.57 -9.40
CA LEU A 239 16.79 22.14 -9.67
C LEU A 239 17.48 21.79 -11.00
N GLN A 240 17.24 22.56 -12.06
CA GLN A 240 17.85 22.36 -13.38
C GLN A 240 19.37 22.60 -13.38
N GLU A 241 19.89 23.55 -12.59
CA GLU A 241 21.32 23.71 -12.39
C GLU A 241 21.95 22.45 -11.79
N GLN A 242 21.28 21.82 -10.81
CA GLN A 242 21.74 20.57 -10.21
C GLN A 242 21.64 19.41 -11.22
N PHE A 243 20.55 19.27 -11.97
CA PHE A 243 20.42 18.25 -13.02
C PHE A 243 21.54 18.41 -14.06
N GLN A 244 21.80 19.65 -14.47
CA GLN A 244 22.84 19.94 -15.45
C GLN A 244 24.23 19.58 -14.93
N SER A 245 24.58 20.05 -13.72
CA SER A 245 25.92 19.87 -13.17
C SER A 245 26.23 18.44 -12.73
N LEU A 246 25.24 17.74 -12.16
CA LEU A 246 25.44 16.41 -11.60
C LEU A 246 25.32 15.30 -12.65
N ALA A 247 24.42 15.44 -13.64
CA ALA A 247 24.14 14.39 -14.60
C ALA A 247 24.20 14.84 -16.06
N LEU A 248 23.36 15.79 -16.50
CA LEU A 248 23.06 16.01 -17.91
C LEU A 248 24.23 16.53 -18.74
N ALA A 249 25.18 17.27 -18.12
CA ALA A 249 26.38 17.80 -18.80
C ALA A 249 27.32 16.70 -19.35
N LYS A 250 27.19 15.49 -18.86
CA LYS A 250 28.01 14.32 -19.27
C LYS A 250 27.52 13.64 -20.55
N PHE A 251 26.32 14.01 -21.06
CA PHE A 251 25.63 13.29 -22.12
C PHE A 251 25.35 14.15 -23.33
N GLU A 252 25.49 13.55 -24.48
CA GLU A 252 24.97 14.04 -25.76
C GLU A 252 23.54 13.53 -25.99
N GLN A 253 22.94 13.85 -27.15
CA GLN A 253 21.64 13.29 -27.53
C GLN A 253 21.76 11.80 -27.83
N GLY A 254 20.95 10.99 -27.13
CA GLY A 254 20.82 9.56 -27.34
C GLY A 254 19.47 9.16 -27.95
N GLU A 255 19.17 7.88 -27.93
CA GLU A 255 17.90 7.32 -28.37
C GLU A 255 16.79 7.57 -27.34
N THR A 256 15.59 7.83 -27.82
CA THR A 256 14.36 7.87 -27.00
C THR A 256 13.48 6.69 -27.40
N LEU A 257 13.07 5.90 -26.42
CA LEU A 257 12.20 4.78 -26.67
C LEU A 257 10.73 5.22 -26.75
N TYR A 258 9.99 4.55 -27.61
CA TYR A 258 8.57 4.78 -27.83
C TYR A 258 7.80 3.47 -27.67
N SER A 259 6.73 3.50 -26.88
CA SER A 259 5.79 2.39 -26.80
C SER A 259 5.04 2.26 -28.14
N LYS A 260 4.71 1.03 -28.48
CA LYS A 260 4.00 0.72 -29.73
C LYS A 260 2.66 0.09 -29.38
N PRO A 261 1.61 0.35 -30.17
CA PRO A 261 0.34 -0.32 -29.99
C PRO A 261 0.49 -1.83 -30.22
N GLU A 262 -0.23 -2.60 -29.42
CA GLU A 262 -0.31 -4.05 -29.54
C GLU A 262 -1.01 -4.46 -30.84
N ARG A 263 -0.54 -5.53 -31.46
CA ARG A 263 -1.21 -6.12 -32.61
C ARG A 263 -2.58 -6.67 -32.21
N ARG A 264 -3.65 -6.11 -32.77
CA ARG A 264 -5.02 -6.50 -32.43
C ARG A 264 -5.30 -7.97 -32.81
N LEU A 265 -5.92 -8.68 -31.87
CA LEU A 265 -6.43 -10.02 -32.09
C LEU A 265 -7.60 -9.97 -33.10
N ALA A 266 -7.60 -10.89 -34.06
CA ALA A 266 -8.68 -10.98 -35.03
C ALA A 266 -9.96 -11.66 -34.50
N ALA A 267 -9.84 -12.39 -33.38
CA ALA A 267 -10.92 -13.09 -32.69
C ALA A 267 -10.60 -13.25 -31.21
N PRO A 268 -11.63 -13.35 -30.37
CA PRO A 268 -11.44 -13.58 -28.93
C PRO A 268 -10.66 -14.86 -28.63
N VAL A 269 -9.82 -14.80 -27.59
CA VAL A 269 -9.04 -15.94 -27.11
C VAL A 269 -9.70 -16.50 -25.84
N THR A 270 -9.76 -17.81 -25.72
CA THR A 270 -10.22 -18.52 -24.52
C THR A 270 -9.13 -19.46 -24.04
N VAL A 271 -8.71 -19.32 -22.79
CA VAL A 271 -7.61 -20.07 -22.19
C VAL A 271 -7.97 -20.63 -20.82
N THR A 272 -7.32 -21.72 -20.47
CA THR A 272 -7.37 -22.30 -19.13
C THR A 272 -5.94 -22.43 -18.62
N GLU A 273 -5.67 -21.76 -17.50
CA GLU A 273 -4.38 -21.79 -16.83
C GLU A 273 -4.56 -22.36 -15.42
N SER A 274 -3.46 -22.66 -14.74
CA SER A 274 -3.52 -23.21 -13.38
C SER A 274 -2.64 -22.46 -12.40
N TYR A 275 -3.06 -22.45 -11.14
CA TYR A 275 -2.28 -21.93 -10.02
C TYR A 275 -2.12 -23.00 -8.94
N ALA A 276 -1.02 -22.86 -8.16
CA ALA A 276 -0.74 -23.81 -7.09
C ALA A 276 -1.70 -23.60 -5.91
N VAL A 277 -2.25 -24.70 -5.41
CA VAL A 277 -3.07 -24.73 -4.19
C VAL A 277 -2.66 -25.91 -3.32
N ASP A 278 -2.58 -25.70 -2.01
CA ASP A 278 -2.34 -26.76 -1.04
C ASP A 278 -3.66 -27.13 -0.33
N ALA A 279 -4.53 -27.79 -1.07
CA ALA A 279 -5.82 -28.26 -0.57
C ALA A 279 -6.20 -29.57 -1.27
N GLU A 280 -6.79 -30.50 -0.51
CA GLU A 280 -7.36 -31.74 -1.06
C GLU A 280 -8.67 -31.45 -1.82
N ASP A 281 -9.48 -30.50 -1.32
CA ASP A 281 -10.71 -30.07 -1.98
C ASP A 281 -10.43 -28.84 -2.85
N LEU A 282 -10.62 -29.03 -4.16
CA LEU A 282 -10.41 -28.00 -5.19
C LEU A 282 -11.71 -27.26 -5.56
N LYS A 283 -12.82 -27.61 -4.92
CA LYS A 283 -14.11 -26.98 -5.16
C LYS A 283 -14.08 -25.51 -4.74
N ASP A 284 -14.81 -24.69 -5.49
CA ASP A 284 -14.99 -23.25 -5.21
C ASP A 284 -13.67 -22.47 -5.07
N LYS A 285 -12.68 -22.78 -5.95
CA LYS A 285 -11.35 -22.14 -5.95
C LYS A 285 -10.94 -21.63 -7.33
N THR A 286 -11.82 -21.70 -8.32
CA THR A 286 -11.55 -21.24 -9.70
C THR A 286 -11.81 -19.74 -9.82
N TYR A 287 -10.97 -19.06 -10.59
CA TYR A 287 -11.16 -17.67 -11.04
C TYR A 287 -11.64 -17.68 -12.50
N HIS A 288 -12.57 -16.79 -12.82
CA HIS A 288 -12.95 -16.49 -14.20
C HIS A 288 -12.74 -15.01 -14.46
N VAL A 289 -12.09 -14.67 -15.55
CA VAL A 289 -11.78 -13.30 -15.97
C VAL A 289 -12.16 -13.10 -17.43
N LEU A 290 -12.77 -11.96 -17.72
CA LEU A 290 -12.84 -11.38 -19.04
C LEU A 290 -12.02 -10.10 -19.07
N SER A 291 -11.16 -9.96 -20.04
CA SER A 291 -10.31 -8.79 -20.23
C SER A 291 -10.33 -8.33 -21.68
N TRP A 292 -10.32 -7.01 -21.88
CA TRP A 292 -10.31 -6.37 -23.20
C TRP A 292 -9.13 -5.41 -23.30
N LEU A 293 -8.48 -5.39 -24.45
CA LEU A 293 -7.53 -4.35 -24.79
C LEU A 293 -8.29 -3.20 -25.47
N LEU A 294 -8.16 -2.02 -24.90
CA LEU A 294 -8.77 -0.79 -25.36
C LEU A 294 -7.78 0.04 -26.19
N PRO A 295 -8.17 1.19 -26.76
CA PRO A 295 -7.23 2.11 -27.40
C PRO A 295 -6.22 2.74 -26.43
N GLU A 296 -5.33 3.57 -26.99
CA GLU A 296 -4.28 4.27 -26.27
C GLU A 296 -4.84 5.15 -25.15
N ALA A 297 -4.16 5.18 -23.99
CA ALA A 297 -4.50 6.02 -22.85
C ALA A 297 -4.28 7.53 -23.10
N SER A 298 -3.62 7.87 -24.21
CA SER A 298 -3.39 9.24 -24.70
C SER A 298 -4.65 9.95 -25.19
N ASP A 299 -5.69 9.24 -25.62
CA ASP A 299 -7.00 9.81 -25.96
C ASP A 299 -7.78 10.15 -24.69
N ILE A 300 -7.62 11.37 -24.20
CA ILE A 300 -8.20 11.86 -22.94
C ILE A 300 -9.73 11.75 -22.90
N LYS A 301 -10.39 12.08 -24.02
CA LYS A 301 -11.86 12.00 -24.12
C LYS A 301 -12.33 10.54 -23.98
N LEU A 302 -11.69 9.63 -24.71
CA LEU A 302 -12.02 8.21 -24.62
C LEU A 302 -11.67 7.64 -23.24
N ARG A 303 -10.52 8.02 -22.68
CA ARG A 303 -10.09 7.62 -21.35
C ARG A 303 -11.11 8.00 -20.28
N LEU A 304 -11.57 9.26 -20.26
CA LEU A 304 -12.60 9.71 -19.33
C LEU A 304 -13.96 9.07 -19.65
N GLY A 305 -14.29 8.87 -20.92
CA GLY A 305 -15.49 8.14 -21.33
C GLY A 305 -15.51 6.70 -20.83
N MET A 306 -14.36 5.98 -20.90
CA MET A 306 -14.25 4.62 -20.37
C MET A 306 -14.25 4.57 -18.84
N ARG A 307 -13.73 5.60 -18.15
CA ARG A 307 -13.89 5.76 -16.69
C ARG A 307 -15.37 5.97 -16.31
N LEU A 308 -16.14 6.72 -17.12
CA LEU A 308 -17.58 6.84 -16.91
C LEU A 308 -18.29 5.50 -17.18
N VAL A 309 -17.92 4.77 -18.22
CA VAL A 309 -18.43 3.41 -18.49
C VAL A 309 -18.13 2.47 -17.32
N GLU A 310 -16.92 2.52 -16.76
CA GLU A 310 -16.56 1.79 -15.56
C GLU A 310 -17.50 2.12 -14.39
N GLY A 311 -17.69 3.42 -14.10
CA GLY A 311 -18.57 3.86 -13.03
C GLY A 311 -20.02 3.39 -13.25
N VAL A 312 -20.56 3.49 -14.45
CA VAL A 312 -21.91 2.99 -14.77
C VAL A 312 -22.02 1.49 -14.52
N LEU A 313 -21.00 0.73 -14.87
CA LEU A 313 -21.02 -0.75 -14.81
C LEU A 313 -20.62 -1.31 -13.44
N LEU A 314 -19.72 -0.65 -12.71
CA LEU A 314 -18.96 -1.27 -11.61
C LEU A 314 -18.81 -0.42 -10.33
N GLU A 315 -19.28 0.83 -10.28
CA GLU A 315 -19.03 1.75 -9.16
C GLU A 315 -19.42 1.18 -7.79
N ASN A 316 -20.62 0.63 -7.71
CA ASN A 316 -21.16 0.08 -6.48
C ASN A 316 -22.06 -1.14 -6.74
N SER A 317 -22.61 -1.77 -5.69
CA SER A 317 -23.45 -2.99 -5.85
C SER A 317 -24.78 -2.74 -6.59
N ALA A 318 -25.19 -1.49 -6.78
CA ALA A 318 -26.34 -1.15 -7.62
C ALA A 318 -25.96 -1.01 -9.12
N SER A 319 -24.67 -0.92 -9.44
CA SER A 319 -24.19 -0.90 -10.83
C SER A 319 -24.39 -2.26 -11.50
N PRO A 320 -24.95 -2.30 -12.72
CA PRO A 320 -25.53 -3.53 -13.28
C PRO A 320 -24.53 -4.69 -13.44
N LEU A 321 -23.32 -4.43 -13.85
CA LEU A 321 -22.30 -5.51 -13.99
C LEU A 321 -21.81 -5.96 -12.62
N ARG A 322 -21.55 -5.04 -11.71
CA ARG A 322 -21.12 -5.40 -10.35
C ARG A 322 -22.19 -6.20 -9.63
N HIS A 323 -23.45 -5.75 -9.70
CA HIS A 323 -24.58 -6.48 -9.12
C HIS A 323 -24.65 -7.92 -9.64
N TYR A 324 -24.52 -8.11 -10.97
CA TYR A 324 -24.50 -9.45 -11.54
C TYR A 324 -23.34 -10.29 -11.00
N LEU A 325 -22.13 -9.74 -10.95
CA LEU A 325 -20.94 -10.46 -10.48
C LEU A 325 -21.03 -10.86 -9.00
N GLU A 326 -21.66 -10.03 -8.17
CA GLU A 326 -21.88 -10.28 -6.75
C GLU A 326 -22.99 -11.32 -6.51
N THR A 327 -24.06 -11.31 -7.32
CA THR A 327 -25.28 -12.10 -7.09
C THR A 327 -25.46 -13.30 -8.01
N CYS A 328 -24.45 -13.66 -8.82
CA CYS A 328 -24.53 -14.71 -9.82
C CYS A 328 -24.80 -16.14 -9.25
N GLY A 329 -24.54 -16.38 -7.95
CA GLY A 329 -24.84 -17.61 -7.23
C GLY A 329 -23.89 -18.78 -7.48
N TYR A 330 -22.84 -18.60 -8.28
CA TYR A 330 -21.82 -19.63 -8.58
C TYR A 330 -20.38 -19.15 -8.36
N ALA A 331 -20.22 -18.04 -7.63
CA ALA A 331 -18.95 -17.51 -7.17
C ALA A 331 -19.08 -17.00 -5.74
N GLN A 332 -17.97 -16.94 -5.01
CA GLN A 332 -17.97 -16.45 -3.63
C GLN A 332 -17.82 -14.92 -3.55
N SER A 333 -17.17 -14.32 -4.54
CA SER A 333 -17.02 -12.86 -4.62
C SER A 333 -16.56 -12.43 -6.02
N THR A 334 -16.57 -11.11 -6.25
CA THR A 334 -15.87 -10.51 -7.39
C THR A 334 -14.38 -10.81 -7.33
N GLY A 335 -13.73 -10.84 -8.49
CA GLY A 335 -12.30 -11.11 -8.60
C GLY A 335 -11.42 -9.91 -8.21
N PRO A 336 -10.09 -10.10 -8.21
CA PRO A 336 -9.14 -9.07 -7.77
C PRO A 336 -9.02 -7.89 -8.74
N PHE A 337 -9.38 -8.08 -10.03
CA PHE A 337 -9.23 -7.04 -11.08
C PHE A 337 -10.61 -6.70 -11.64
N MET A 338 -10.92 -5.41 -11.60
CA MET A 338 -12.22 -4.87 -12.02
C MET A 338 -12.01 -3.45 -12.56
N GLY A 339 -12.67 -3.14 -13.68
CA GLY A 339 -12.68 -1.78 -14.23
C GLY A 339 -11.60 -1.50 -15.28
N VAL A 340 -11.31 -0.23 -15.46
CA VAL A 340 -10.33 0.28 -16.42
C VAL A 340 -8.96 0.38 -15.76
N ASP A 341 -7.92 -0.13 -16.42
CA ASP A 341 -6.53 0.17 -16.12
C ASP A 341 -5.95 0.98 -17.29
N ASP A 342 -5.49 2.20 -17.01
CA ASP A 342 -4.92 3.16 -17.93
C ASP A 342 -3.44 3.46 -17.61
N SER A 343 -2.79 2.60 -16.85
CA SER A 343 -1.39 2.74 -16.47
C SER A 343 -0.42 2.39 -17.59
N ASN A 344 -0.80 1.51 -18.50
CA ASN A 344 -0.05 1.10 -19.68
C ASN A 344 -0.28 2.05 -20.87
N PHE A 345 0.47 1.84 -21.97
CA PHE A 345 0.31 2.61 -23.20
C PHE A 345 -1.11 2.51 -23.79
N GLU A 346 -1.67 1.30 -23.78
CA GLU A 346 -3.06 1.04 -24.15
C GLU A 346 -3.85 0.64 -22.89
N MET A 347 -5.05 1.18 -22.77
CA MET A 347 -5.94 0.87 -21.66
C MET A 347 -6.44 -0.57 -21.72
N THR A 348 -6.81 -1.11 -20.57
CA THR A 348 -7.48 -2.39 -20.46
C THR A 348 -8.77 -2.26 -19.66
N PHE A 349 -9.71 -3.18 -19.88
CA PHE A 349 -10.90 -3.32 -19.06
C PHE A 349 -10.99 -4.74 -18.53
N PHE A 350 -11.31 -4.91 -17.25
CA PHE A 350 -11.40 -6.21 -16.60
C PHE A 350 -12.75 -6.39 -15.89
N CYS A 351 -13.24 -7.62 -15.91
CA CYS A 351 -14.22 -8.08 -14.93
C CYS A 351 -13.96 -9.53 -14.56
N ALA A 352 -14.11 -9.86 -13.28
CA ALA A 352 -13.70 -11.15 -12.77
C ALA A 352 -14.58 -11.62 -11.59
N ILE A 353 -14.63 -12.94 -11.40
CA ILE A 353 -15.16 -13.60 -10.20
C ILE A 353 -14.14 -14.59 -9.66
N GLN A 354 -14.23 -14.87 -8.37
CA GLN A 354 -13.41 -15.86 -7.68
C GLN A 354 -14.23 -16.75 -6.76
N GLY A 355 -13.66 -17.89 -6.39
CA GLY A 355 -14.37 -18.86 -5.57
C GLY A 355 -15.48 -19.60 -6.36
N SER A 356 -15.19 -19.89 -7.63
CA SER A 356 -16.09 -20.60 -8.57
C SER A 356 -15.55 -21.98 -8.93
N ASN A 357 -16.15 -22.62 -9.93
CA ASN A 357 -15.73 -23.92 -10.48
C ASN A 357 -15.54 -23.83 -12.00
N PRO A 358 -14.69 -24.69 -12.61
CA PRO A 358 -14.33 -24.58 -14.03
C PRO A 358 -15.50 -24.63 -15.01
N GLU A 359 -16.56 -25.39 -14.67
CA GLU A 359 -17.76 -25.55 -15.50
C GLU A 359 -18.56 -24.24 -15.69
N HIS A 360 -18.35 -23.22 -14.85
CA HIS A 360 -19.07 -21.93 -14.93
C HIS A 360 -18.49 -20.95 -15.95
N ALA A 361 -17.39 -21.28 -16.63
CA ALA A 361 -16.72 -20.38 -17.58
C ALA A 361 -17.64 -19.84 -18.69
N ALA A 362 -18.50 -20.69 -19.26
CA ALA A 362 -19.45 -20.29 -20.29
C ALA A 362 -20.56 -19.41 -19.69
N THR A 363 -21.14 -19.82 -18.55
CA THR A 363 -22.21 -19.08 -17.86
C THR A 363 -21.75 -17.68 -17.45
N PHE A 364 -20.52 -17.57 -16.93
CA PHE A 364 -19.90 -16.27 -16.58
C PHE A 364 -19.85 -15.34 -17.79
N LYS A 365 -19.29 -15.81 -18.91
CA LYS A 365 -19.19 -15.02 -20.12
C LYS A 365 -20.56 -14.58 -20.65
N GLU A 366 -21.50 -15.53 -20.77
CA GLU A 366 -22.84 -15.27 -21.29
C GLU A 366 -23.56 -14.23 -20.42
N GLY A 367 -23.45 -14.34 -19.09
CA GLY A 367 -24.04 -13.39 -18.17
C GLY A 367 -23.45 -11.99 -18.24
N VAL A 368 -22.10 -11.85 -18.30
CA VAL A 368 -21.44 -10.57 -18.51
C VAL A 368 -21.91 -9.92 -19.82
N PHE A 369 -21.91 -10.66 -20.92
CA PHE A 369 -22.36 -10.11 -22.22
C PHE A 369 -23.84 -9.75 -22.23
N LYS A 370 -24.70 -10.52 -21.53
CA LYS A 370 -26.10 -10.16 -21.38
C LYS A 370 -26.27 -8.80 -20.68
N VAL A 371 -25.54 -8.58 -19.57
CA VAL A 371 -25.59 -7.28 -18.86
C VAL A 371 -25.07 -6.15 -19.75
N LEU A 372 -23.92 -6.33 -20.42
CA LEU A 372 -23.38 -5.33 -21.33
C LEU A 372 -24.37 -4.96 -22.44
N GLN A 373 -25.04 -5.95 -23.05
CA GLN A 373 -26.04 -5.74 -24.09
C GLN A 373 -27.27 -5.02 -23.54
N GLU A 374 -27.74 -5.36 -22.35
CA GLU A 374 -28.88 -4.70 -21.71
C GLU A 374 -28.57 -3.21 -21.46
N VAL A 375 -27.36 -2.88 -20.94
CA VAL A 375 -26.96 -1.50 -20.71
C VAL A 375 -26.75 -0.75 -22.03
N ALA A 376 -26.08 -1.34 -23.02
CA ALA A 376 -25.82 -0.72 -24.31
C ALA A 376 -27.09 -0.48 -25.16
N SER A 377 -28.19 -1.17 -24.85
CA SER A 377 -29.46 -1.08 -25.61
C SER A 377 -30.28 0.18 -25.38
N LYS A 378 -29.96 0.98 -24.36
CA LYS A 378 -30.74 2.16 -23.93
C LYS A 378 -29.81 3.27 -23.44
N PRO A 379 -30.27 4.53 -23.40
CA PRO A 379 -29.55 5.61 -22.79
C PRO A 379 -29.19 5.30 -21.33
N VAL A 380 -27.99 5.70 -20.89
CA VAL A 380 -27.63 5.70 -19.48
C VAL A 380 -28.36 6.84 -18.78
N ASP A 381 -28.87 6.58 -17.60
CA ASP A 381 -29.57 7.57 -16.80
C ASP A 381 -28.67 8.75 -16.42
N SER A 382 -29.17 9.97 -16.59
CA SER A 382 -28.40 11.20 -16.36
C SER A 382 -28.01 11.40 -14.90
N ASP A 383 -28.82 10.94 -13.96
CA ASP A 383 -28.53 11.11 -12.53
C ASP A 383 -27.39 10.19 -12.14
N THR A 384 -27.33 8.98 -12.70
CA THR A 384 -26.20 8.05 -12.57
C THR A 384 -24.92 8.66 -13.13
N VAL A 385 -24.96 9.26 -14.32
CA VAL A 385 -23.77 9.91 -14.92
C VAL A 385 -23.28 11.07 -14.07
N ASN A 386 -24.20 11.91 -13.58
CA ASN A 386 -23.86 13.04 -12.72
C ASN A 386 -23.26 12.58 -11.38
N ALA A 387 -23.77 11.49 -10.80
CA ALA A 387 -23.20 10.91 -9.58
C ALA A 387 -21.77 10.45 -9.80
N ILE A 388 -21.46 9.79 -10.93
CA ILE A 388 -20.10 9.34 -11.24
C ILE A 388 -19.18 10.53 -11.52
N LEU A 389 -19.63 11.55 -12.24
CA LEU A 389 -18.86 12.79 -12.44
C LEU A 389 -18.54 13.48 -11.10
N HIS A 390 -19.49 13.48 -10.15
CA HIS A 390 -19.25 13.97 -8.79
C HIS A 390 -18.14 13.18 -8.08
N GLN A 391 -18.10 11.85 -8.21
CA GLN A 391 -17.01 11.02 -7.64
C GLN A 391 -15.66 11.35 -8.27
N ILE A 392 -15.61 11.52 -9.59
CA ILE A 392 -14.38 11.89 -10.31
C ILE A 392 -13.87 13.25 -9.82
N GLU A 393 -14.74 14.28 -9.72
CA GLU A 393 -14.38 15.59 -9.21
C GLU A 393 -13.89 15.54 -7.76
N LEU A 394 -14.58 14.81 -6.89
CA LEU A 394 -14.22 14.67 -5.49
C LEU A 394 -12.86 13.98 -5.32
N HIS A 395 -12.61 12.90 -6.07
CA HIS A 395 -11.35 12.17 -6.04
C HIS A 395 -10.17 13.05 -6.52
N GLN A 396 -10.39 13.87 -7.54
CA GLN A 396 -9.37 14.76 -8.05
C GLN A 396 -8.99 15.87 -7.05
N ARG A 397 -9.98 16.45 -6.35
CA ARG A 397 -9.76 17.52 -5.37
C ARG A 397 -9.15 17.02 -4.07
N GLU A 398 -9.26 15.73 -3.79
CA GLU A 398 -8.83 15.16 -2.53
C GLU A 398 -7.30 15.12 -2.40
N ILE A 399 -6.80 15.80 -1.35
CA ILE A 399 -5.38 15.77 -0.99
C ILE A 399 -5.13 14.52 -0.14
N ASN A 400 -4.53 13.51 -0.74
CA ASN A 400 -4.09 12.27 -0.08
C ASN A 400 -2.58 12.37 0.19
N GLY A 401 -2.15 12.21 1.45
CA GLY A 401 -0.74 12.33 1.84
C GLY A 401 -0.33 11.40 2.98
N ASP A 402 -1.28 10.63 3.52
CA ASP A 402 -1.06 9.86 4.75
C ASP A 402 -0.24 8.58 4.52
N GLY A 403 -0.35 7.94 3.36
CA GLY A 403 0.42 6.75 2.98
C GLY A 403 1.62 7.06 2.10
N MET A 404 1.44 7.96 1.13
CA MET A 404 2.43 8.41 0.16
C MET A 404 2.42 9.95 0.11
N PRO A 405 3.58 10.64 -0.03
CA PRO A 405 3.59 12.09 -0.21
C PRO A 405 2.64 12.56 -1.30
N TYR A 406 1.87 13.62 -1.00
CA TYR A 406 0.88 14.13 -1.94
C TYR A 406 1.47 14.50 -3.31
N GLY A 407 2.61 15.22 -3.29
CA GLY A 407 3.31 15.59 -4.52
C GLY A 407 3.79 14.37 -5.33
N LEU A 408 4.18 13.28 -4.66
CA LEU A 408 4.54 12.04 -5.34
C LEU A 408 3.32 11.38 -5.98
N SER A 409 2.17 11.38 -5.31
CA SER A 409 0.92 10.86 -5.88
C SER A 409 0.52 11.62 -7.14
N LEU A 410 0.63 12.95 -7.13
CA LEU A 410 0.39 13.78 -8.31
C LEU A 410 1.38 13.46 -9.46
N ILE A 411 2.66 13.35 -9.14
CA ILE A 411 3.70 13.00 -10.11
C ILE A 411 3.39 11.63 -10.74
N LEU A 412 3.09 10.62 -9.95
CA LEU A 412 2.81 9.26 -10.44
C LEU A 412 1.56 9.21 -11.30
N ASN A 413 0.52 10.00 -10.98
CA ASN A 413 -0.68 10.10 -11.80
C ASN A 413 -0.37 10.63 -13.21
N GLY A 414 0.54 11.62 -13.33
CA GLY A 414 0.95 12.16 -14.63
C GLY A 414 2.05 11.37 -15.33
N LEU A 415 2.76 10.48 -14.60
CA LEU A 415 3.97 9.81 -15.10
C LEU A 415 3.68 8.92 -16.31
N SER A 416 2.62 8.11 -16.28
CA SER A 416 2.27 7.24 -17.40
C SER A 416 2.08 8.04 -18.70
N SER A 417 1.36 9.17 -18.63
CA SER A 417 1.20 10.06 -19.79
C SER A 417 2.54 10.59 -20.31
N ALA A 418 3.42 11.05 -19.40
CA ALA A 418 4.75 11.56 -19.79
C ALA A 418 5.68 10.47 -20.36
N ILE A 419 5.63 9.25 -19.81
CA ILE A 419 6.39 8.10 -20.31
C ILE A 419 5.96 7.77 -21.74
N HIS A 420 4.66 7.80 -22.02
CA HIS A 420 4.09 7.47 -23.33
C HIS A 420 4.03 8.65 -24.29
N HIS A 421 4.76 9.75 -24.01
CA HIS A 421 4.81 10.96 -24.85
C HIS A 421 3.44 11.63 -25.07
N SER A 422 2.48 11.41 -24.19
CA SER A 422 1.23 12.13 -24.13
C SER A 422 1.29 13.28 -23.12
N ASP A 423 0.25 14.11 -23.08
CA ASP A 423 0.24 15.32 -22.25
C ASP A 423 -0.21 15.03 -20.80
N PRO A 424 0.68 15.07 -19.81
CA PRO A 424 0.29 14.84 -18.42
C PRO A 424 -0.57 15.97 -17.80
N VAL A 425 -0.58 17.18 -18.39
CA VAL A 425 -1.40 18.29 -17.90
C VAL A 425 -2.87 17.92 -17.86
N HIS A 426 -3.34 17.18 -18.86
CA HIS A 426 -4.73 16.72 -18.89
C HIS A 426 -5.10 15.70 -17.78
N VAL A 427 -4.10 15.11 -17.12
CA VAL A 427 -4.35 14.25 -15.95
C VAL A 427 -4.51 15.09 -14.69
N TRP A 428 -3.82 16.22 -14.60
CA TRP A 428 -3.90 17.13 -13.46
C TRP A 428 -5.03 18.14 -13.61
N ASP A 429 -5.34 18.60 -14.84
CA ASP A 429 -6.46 19.49 -15.18
C ASP A 429 -7.60 18.70 -15.83
N VAL A 430 -8.35 17.98 -14.99
CA VAL A 430 -9.50 17.17 -15.44
C VAL A 430 -10.70 18.04 -15.82
N ASP A 431 -10.79 19.28 -15.33
CA ASP A 431 -11.93 20.17 -15.63
C ASP A 431 -12.10 20.38 -17.13
N SER A 432 -10.99 20.60 -17.85
CA SER A 432 -11.02 20.71 -19.32
C SER A 432 -11.51 19.42 -20.02
N ALA A 433 -11.14 18.26 -19.51
CA ALA A 433 -11.58 16.98 -20.04
C ALA A 433 -13.06 16.71 -19.72
N ILE A 434 -13.51 17.08 -18.52
CA ILE A 434 -14.92 16.99 -18.10
C ILE A 434 -15.81 17.85 -19.01
N GLU A 435 -15.42 19.08 -19.35
CA GLU A 435 -16.20 19.93 -20.25
C GLU A 435 -16.32 19.31 -21.66
N GLN A 436 -15.25 18.70 -22.19
CA GLN A 436 -15.30 17.99 -23.46
C GLN A 436 -16.28 16.79 -23.40
N VAL A 437 -16.24 16.03 -22.32
CA VAL A 437 -17.14 14.89 -22.12
C VAL A 437 -18.57 15.31 -21.93
N LYS A 438 -18.86 16.45 -21.25
CA LYS A 438 -20.20 17.02 -21.13
C LYS A 438 -20.81 17.36 -22.50
N GLU A 439 -20.00 17.76 -23.49
CA GLU A 439 -20.50 17.96 -24.86
C GLU A 439 -20.94 16.63 -25.51
N GLU A 440 -20.16 15.56 -25.34
CA GLU A 440 -20.50 14.24 -25.85
C GLU A 440 -21.74 13.65 -25.15
N LEU A 441 -21.89 13.90 -23.83
CA LEU A 441 -23.04 13.46 -23.06
C LEU A 441 -24.36 14.10 -23.47
N LYS A 442 -24.37 15.12 -24.36
CA LYS A 442 -25.57 15.62 -25.00
C LYS A 442 -26.24 14.58 -25.92
N ASP A 443 -25.44 13.63 -26.45
CA ASP A 443 -25.99 12.41 -27.02
C ASP A 443 -26.19 11.38 -25.86
N PRO A 444 -27.47 11.12 -25.49
CA PRO A 444 -27.75 10.20 -24.40
C PRO A 444 -27.32 8.75 -24.68
N MET A 445 -26.98 8.41 -25.93
CA MET A 445 -26.50 7.09 -26.33
C MET A 445 -24.97 7.00 -26.33
N TRP A 446 -24.24 8.07 -26.10
CA TRP A 446 -22.78 8.08 -26.24
C TRP A 446 -22.08 7.00 -25.38
N LEU A 447 -22.40 6.91 -24.09
CA LEU A 447 -21.82 5.86 -23.22
C LEU A 447 -22.23 4.45 -23.65
N SER A 448 -23.49 4.28 -24.09
CA SER A 448 -23.98 3.01 -24.63
C SER A 448 -23.22 2.61 -25.91
N GLN A 449 -22.87 3.57 -26.75
CA GLN A 449 -22.05 3.35 -27.94
C GLN A 449 -20.61 2.96 -27.58
N LEU A 450 -20.02 3.56 -26.54
CA LEU A 450 -18.70 3.15 -26.06
C LEU A 450 -18.71 1.71 -25.55
N ILE A 451 -19.72 1.28 -24.79
CA ILE A 451 -19.90 -0.11 -24.35
C ILE A 451 -20.02 -1.04 -25.57
N GLN A 452 -20.86 -0.68 -26.55
CA GLN A 452 -21.02 -1.48 -27.77
C GLN A 452 -19.71 -1.64 -28.51
N GLN A 453 -19.02 -0.52 -28.79
CA GLN A 453 -17.81 -0.52 -29.59
C GLN A 453 -16.62 -1.19 -28.92
N HIS A 454 -16.38 -0.87 -27.63
CA HIS A 454 -15.14 -1.20 -26.95
C HIS A 454 -15.22 -2.48 -26.10
N LEU A 455 -16.42 -2.95 -25.73
CA LEU A 455 -16.60 -4.16 -24.94
C LEU A 455 -17.34 -5.25 -25.73
N ILE A 456 -18.46 -4.95 -26.38
CA ILE A 456 -19.28 -5.97 -27.04
C ILE A 456 -18.65 -6.38 -28.38
N ASP A 457 -18.38 -5.42 -29.28
CA ASP A 457 -17.90 -5.65 -30.62
C ASP A 457 -16.36 -5.81 -30.69
N ASN A 458 -15.65 -5.50 -29.62
CA ASN A 458 -14.19 -5.59 -29.59
C ASN A 458 -13.72 -7.07 -29.66
N PRO A 459 -13.02 -7.48 -30.71
CA PRO A 459 -12.48 -8.84 -30.85
C PRO A 459 -11.25 -9.08 -29.98
N HIS A 460 -10.54 -8.00 -29.57
CA HIS A 460 -9.33 -8.11 -28.74
C HIS A 460 -9.72 -8.30 -27.28
N ARG A 461 -10.13 -9.51 -26.95
CA ARG A 461 -10.46 -9.90 -25.57
C ARG A 461 -9.99 -11.30 -25.25
N VAL A 462 -9.69 -11.52 -23.99
CA VAL A 462 -9.27 -12.80 -23.44
C VAL A 462 -10.28 -13.23 -22.37
N GLN A 463 -10.77 -14.45 -22.50
CA GLN A 463 -11.49 -15.17 -21.47
C GLN A 463 -10.55 -16.16 -20.81
N MET A 464 -10.20 -15.96 -19.56
CA MET A 464 -9.32 -16.87 -18.82
C MET A 464 -10.07 -17.57 -17.70
N THR A 465 -9.85 -18.87 -17.58
CA THR A 465 -10.24 -19.69 -16.43
C THR A 465 -8.97 -20.12 -15.72
N LEU A 466 -8.72 -19.63 -14.50
CA LEU A 466 -7.59 -20.04 -13.69
C LEU A 466 -8.02 -21.08 -12.67
N VAL A 467 -7.59 -22.34 -12.89
CA VAL A 467 -8.01 -23.49 -12.08
C VAL A 467 -6.99 -23.83 -10.99
N PRO A 468 -7.43 -24.28 -9.81
CA PRO A 468 -6.51 -24.75 -8.77
C PRO A 468 -5.85 -26.08 -9.18
N ASP A 469 -4.53 -26.23 -8.95
CA ASP A 469 -3.77 -27.48 -9.12
C ASP A 469 -2.98 -27.81 -7.86
N ALA A 470 -3.39 -28.80 -7.11
CA ALA A 470 -2.72 -29.26 -5.90
C ALA A 470 -1.32 -29.87 -6.16
N SER A 471 -1.01 -30.24 -7.39
CA SER A 471 0.29 -30.81 -7.76
C SER A 471 1.28 -29.76 -8.29
N LYS A 472 0.85 -28.53 -8.57
CA LYS A 472 1.67 -27.52 -9.27
C LYS A 472 2.92 -27.14 -8.47
N SER A 473 2.80 -26.87 -7.18
CA SER A 473 3.96 -26.56 -6.33
C SER A 473 5.00 -27.67 -6.32
N ALA A 474 4.54 -28.93 -6.25
CA ALA A 474 5.45 -30.08 -6.29
C ALA A 474 6.11 -30.25 -7.66
N LYS A 475 5.35 -30.04 -8.75
CA LYS A 475 5.88 -30.08 -10.12
C LYS A 475 6.92 -28.98 -10.35
N ASP A 476 6.63 -27.75 -9.93
CA ASP A 476 7.53 -26.60 -10.09
C ASP A 476 8.82 -26.82 -9.27
N ALA A 477 8.73 -27.33 -8.03
CA ALA A 477 9.87 -27.67 -7.21
C ALA A 477 10.72 -28.81 -7.81
N GLU A 478 10.08 -29.85 -8.36
CA GLU A 478 10.78 -30.95 -9.02
C GLU A 478 11.46 -30.48 -10.31
N ALA A 479 10.82 -29.59 -11.08
CA ALA A 479 11.42 -29.01 -12.29
C ALA A 479 12.66 -28.15 -11.94
N GLU A 480 12.59 -27.32 -10.89
CA GLU A 480 13.73 -26.55 -10.40
C GLU A 480 14.87 -27.48 -9.95
N LYS A 481 14.53 -28.52 -9.17
CA LYS A 481 15.51 -29.51 -8.71
C LYS A 481 16.15 -30.29 -9.87
N ALA A 482 15.37 -30.70 -10.86
CA ALA A 482 15.89 -31.38 -12.03
C ALA A 482 16.84 -30.49 -12.84
N ARG A 483 16.47 -29.22 -13.03
CA ARG A 483 17.32 -28.21 -13.69
C ARG A 483 18.65 -28.01 -12.94
N LEU A 484 18.61 -27.86 -11.61
CA LEU A 484 19.81 -27.72 -10.79
C LEU A 484 20.67 -28.99 -10.83
N ALA A 485 20.07 -30.17 -10.81
CA ALA A 485 20.79 -31.45 -10.94
C ALA A 485 21.49 -31.57 -12.31
N GLU A 486 20.85 -31.13 -13.38
CA GLU A 486 21.44 -31.07 -14.71
C GLU A 486 22.63 -30.11 -14.75
N ILE A 487 22.47 -28.90 -14.19
CA ILE A 487 23.58 -27.93 -14.06
C ILE A 487 24.74 -28.58 -13.27
N GLY A 488 24.43 -29.16 -12.10
CA GLY A 488 25.43 -29.79 -11.25
C GLY A 488 26.22 -30.90 -11.94
N ALA A 489 25.54 -31.71 -12.77
CA ALA A 489 26.17 -32.78 -13.55
C ALA A 489 27.08 -32.25 -14.67
N GLN A 490 26.84 -31.04 -15.16
CA GLN A 490 27.63 -30.42 -16.22
C GLN A 490 28.78 -29.55 -15.68
N LEU A 491 28.75 -29.17 -14.41
CA LEU A 491 29.80 -28.36 -13.80
C LEU A 491 31.14 -29.06 -13.78
N THR A 492 32.13 -28.49 -14.45
CA THR A 492 33.55 -28.90 -14.32
C THR A 492 34.11 -28.50 -12.95
N GLU A 493 35.17 -29.12 -12.51
CA GLU A 493 35.85 -28.76 -11.26
C GLU A 493 36.34 -27.29 -11.25
N THR A 494 36.70 -26.75 -12.41
CA THR A 494 37.05 -25.35 -12.58
C THR A 494 35.84 -24.44 -12.28
N GLN A 495 34.68 -24.72 -12.87
CA GLN A 495 33.45 -23.95 -12.63
C GLN A 495 32.97 -24.04 -11.17
N LYS A 496 33.09 -25.23 -10.56
CA LYS A 496 32.78 -25.36 -9.12
C LYS A 496 33.72 -24.50 -8.26
N ALA A 497 35.02 -24.47 -8.59
CA ALA A 497 35.98 -23.62 -7.91
C ALA A 497 35.66 -22.11 -8.12
N GLU A 498 35.20 -21.71 -9.32
CA GLU A 498 34.75 -20.35 -9.61
C GLU A 498 33.53 -19.97 -8.79
N ILE A 499 32.52 -20.84 -8.68
CA ILE A 499 31.32 -20.64 -7.85
C ILE A 499 31.70 -20.44 -6.37
N ILE A 500 32.60 -21.31 -5.86
CA ILE A 500 33.07 -21.18 -4.48
C ILE A 500 33.83 -19.86 -4.29
N ALA A 501 34.70 -19.50 -5.23
CA ALA A 501 35.45 -18.24 -5.18
C ALA A 501 34.50 -16.99 -5.23
N GLN A 502 33.46 -17.02 -6.06
CA GLN A 502 32.45 -15.96 -6.10
C GLN A 502 31.69 -15.84 -4.76
N THR A 503 31.28 -16.97 -4.20
CA THR A 503 30.59 -17.01 -2.90
C THR A 503 31.47 -16.43 -1.78
N GLU A 504 32.77 -16.78 -1.76
CA GLU A 504 33.72 -16.23 -0.77
C GLU A 504 33.99 -14.75 -1.00
N ALA A 505 34.13 -14.32 -2.25
CA ALA A 505 34.29 -12.90 -2.60
C ALA A 505 33.09 -12.06 -2.19
N LEU A 506 31.88 -12.58 -2.39
CA LEU A 506 30.65 -11.93 -1.97
C LEU A 506 30.59 -11.79 -0.44
N LYS A 507 30.93 -12.85 0.28
CA LYS A 507 31.00 -12.84 1.74
C LYS A 507 32.02 -11.82 2.26
N VAL A 508 33.22 -11.78 1.69
CA VAL A 508 34.22 -10.76 2.01
C VAL A 508 33.69 -9.37 1.76
N ARG A 509 32.99 -9.14 0.63
CA ARG A 509 32.36 -7.85 0.31
C ARG A 509 31.27 -7.47 1.34
N GLN A 510 30.44 -8.41 1.75
CA GLN A 510 29.39 -8.20 2.76
C GLN A 510 29.97 -7.88 4.15
N ASP A 511 31.12 -8.46 4.50
CA ASP A 511 31.78 -8.27 5.80
C ASP A 511 32.72 -7.06 5.82
N THR A 512 33.04 -6.48 4.65
CA THR A 512 33.95 -5.31 4.56
C THR A 512 33.15 -4.03 4.86
N PRO A 513 33.51 -3.23 5.89
CA PRO A 513 32.86 -1.97 6.17
C PRO A 513 33.04 -0.95 5.04
N ASP A 514 31.99 -0.23 4.72
CA ASP A 514 32.02 0.88 3.77
C ASP A 514 32.61 2.15 4.42
N ASP A 515 33.25 3.02 3.61
CA ASP A 515 33.65 4.37 4.05
C ASP A 515 32.41 5.32 4.02
N LEU A 516 31.74 5.43 5.15
CA LEU A 516 30.54 6.24 5.31
C LEU A 516 30.79 7.75 5.14
N ASN A 517 32.04 8.22 5.12
CA ASN A 517 32.36 9.63 4.89
C ASN A 517 32.18 10.04 3.43
N LEU A 518 32.11 9.08 2.53
CA LEU A 518 31.80 9.33 1.12
C LEU A 518 30.34 9.81 0.90
N LEU A 519 29.42 9.40 1.77
CA LEU A 519 28.01 9.77 1.65
C LEU A 519 27.70 11.09 2.37
N PRO A 520 26.89 11.95 1.78
CA PRO A 520 26.38 13.13 2.47
C PRO A 520 25.45 12.71 3.62
N LYS A 521 25.25 13.60 4.59
CA LYS A 521 24.36 13.35 5.72
C LYS A 521 23.69 14.62 6.22
N VAL A 522 22.57 14.44 6.88
CA VAL A 522 22.00 15.37 7.86
C VAL A 522 22.32 14.86 9.25
N GLY A 523 22.38 15.76 10.24
CA GLY A 523 22.61 15.44 11.64
C GLY A 523 21.41 15.83 12.52
N LEU A 524 21.53 15.61 13.83
CA LEU A 524 20.50 16.03 14.77
C LEU A 524 20.31 17.55 14.82
N GLU A 525 21.34 18.33 14.42
CA GLU A 525 21.28 19.78 14.26
C GLU A 525 20.36 20.26 13.12
N ASP A 526 20.10 19.41 12.14
CA ASP A 526 19.22 19.70 10.99
C ASP A 526 17.74 19.36 11.28
N VAL A 527 17.47 18.72 12.42
CA VAL A 527 16.11 18.37 12.86
C VAL A 527 15.36 19.63 13.30
N PRO A 528 14.10 19.85 12.87
CA PRO A 528 13.28 20.95 13.37
C PRO A 528 13.26 21.03 14.89
N ALA A 529 13.47 22.22 15.45
CA ALA A 529 13.54 22.40 16.91
C ALA A 529 12.20 22.02 17.60
N GLU A 530 11.09 22.30 16.95
CA GLU A 530 9.74 22.07 17.48
C GLU A 530 8.95 21.10 16.60
N LEU A 531 8.18 20.24 17.26
CA LEU A 531 7.20 19.38 16.58
C LEU A 531 6.01 20.21 16.15
N GLN A 532 5.72 20.24 14.87
CA GLN A 532 4.52 20.90 14.35
C GLN A 532 3.29 20.01 14.64
N ILE A 533 2.29 20.56 15.31
CA ILE A 533 1.04 19.87 15.63
C ILE A 533 -0.12 20.80 15.27
N VAL A 534 -0.97 20.33 14.36
CA VAL A 534 -2.18 21.04 13.96
C VAL A 534 -3.08 21.27 15.17
N GLN A 535 -3.52 22.52 15.36
CA GLN A 535 -4.35 22.93 16.48
C GLN A 535 -5.81 23.01 16.04
N GLY A 536 -6.66 22.25 16.73
CA GLY A 536 -8.11 22.35 16.57
C GLY A 536 -8.74 23.31 17.59
N GLN A 537 -9.95 23.70 17.31
CA GLN A 537 -10.81 24.47 18.22
C GLN A 537 -11.87 23.52 18.77
N LEU A 538 -11.93 23.41 20.11
CA LEU A 538 -13.05 22.73 20.75
C LEU A 538 -14.21 23.75 20.87
N ARG A 539 -15.30 23.48 20.20
CA ARG A 539 -16.56 24.24 20.28
C ARG A 539 -17.64 23.38 20.94
N GLU A 540 -18.59 24.00 21.58
CA GLU A 540 -19.82 23.37 22.03
C GLU A 540 -20.93 23.73 21.06
N ILE A 541 -21.58 22.72 20.49
CA ILE A 541 -22.74 22.89 19.63
C ILE A 541 -23.98 22.31 20.30
N ILE A 542 -25.15 22.84 19.99
CA ILE A 542 -26.38 22.41 20.63
C ILE A 542 -27.07 21.39 19.74
N CYS A 543 -27.03 20.11 20.12
CA CYS A 543 -27.78 19.03 19.53
C CYS A 543 -28.83 18.54 20.54
N ASN A 544 -30.12 18.58 20.18
CA ASN A 544 -31.23 18.19 21.07
C ASN A 544 -31.22 18.87 22.46
N ARG A 545 -30.91 20.16 22.51
CA ARG A 545 -30.75 20.93 23.76
C ARG A 545 -29.62 20.46 24.70
N ILE A 546 -28.68 19.69 24.14
CA ILE A 546 -27.53 19.18 24.86
C ILE A 546 -26.28 19.80 24.25
N ASP A 547 -25.42 20.35 25.11
CA ASP A 547 -24.10 20.83 24.71
C ASP A 547 -23.25 19.62 24.28
N THR A 548 -22.90 19.60 23.00
CA THR A 548 -22.18 18.47 22.38
C THR A 548 -20.82 18.97 21.88
N PRO A 549 -19.73 18.32 22.24
CA PRO A 549 -18.39 18.73 21.77
C PRO A 549 -18.24 18.61 20.26
N LEU A 550 -17.73 19.65 19.61
CA LEU A 550 -17.28 19.67 18.23
C LEU A 550 -15.79 20.04 18.18
N ASN A 551 -14.99 19.15 17.66
CA ASN A 551 -13.58 19.39 17.35
C ASN A 551 -13.50 19.98 15.92
N LEU A 552 -13.24 21.29 15.80
CA LEU A 552 -13.16 22.00 14.52
C LEU A 552 -11.70 22.21 14.14
N TYR A 553 -11.34 21.83 12.93
CA TYR A 553 -10.03 22.08 12.33
C TYR A 553 -10.21 22.79 11.00
N HIS A 554 -9.51 23.94 10.84
CA HIS A 554 -9.44 24.62 9.55
C HIS A 554 -8.19 24.13 8.79
N ALA A 555 -8.40 23.61 7.59
CA ALA A 555 -7.35 23.09 6.73
C ALA A 555 -7.66 23.36 5.25
N GLY A 556 -6.64 23.51 4.42
CA GLY A 556 -6.80 23.58 2.97
C GLY A 556 -7.21 22.22 2.43
N THR A 557 -8.45 22.08 2.02
CA THR A 557 -9.05 20.79 1.63
C THR A 557 -9.62 20.81 0.19
N ASN A 558 -9.27 21.81 -0.61
CA ASN A 558 -9.72 22.00 -1.99
C ASN A 558 -11.26 21.94 -2.13
N GLY A 559 -11.99 22.57 -1.16
CA GLY A 559 -13.43 22.61 -1.17
C GLY A 559 -14.12 21.30 -0.74
N ILE A 560 -13.41 20.38 -0.09
CA ILE A 560 -13.98 19.18 0.53
C ILE A 560 -14.13 19.43 2.04
N TYR A 561 -15.21 18.95 2.63
CA TYR A 561 -15.31 18.82 4.08
C TYR A 561 -15.27 17.36 4.50
N TYR A 562 -14.68 17.12 5.68
CA TYR A 562 -14.63 15.81 6.33
C TYR A 562 -15.40 15.91 7.64
N GLN A 563 -16.45 15.11 7.79
CA GLN A 563 -17.20 15.01 9.02
C GLN A 563 -17.05 13.64 9.64
N GLN A 564 -16.85 13.62 10.95
CA GLN A 564 -16.91 12.39 11.71
C GLN A 564 -17.81 12.54 12.93
N VAL A 565 -18.51 11.45 13.28
CA VAL A 565 -19.20 11.28 14.56
C VAL A 565 -18.40 10.27 15.37
N LEU A 566 -17.93 10.72 16.52
CA LEU A 566 -17.07 9.97 17.42
C LEU A 566 -17.93 9.45 18.57
N VAL A 567 -18.18 8.15 18.61
CA VAL A 567 -19.05 7.50 19.60
C VAL A 567 -18.20 6.76 20.60
N ARG A 568 -18.41 7.00 21.89
CA ARG A 568 -17.72 6.25 22.94
C ARG A 568 -18.22 4.80 22.95
N ILE A 569 -17.32 3.83 22.77
CA ILE A 569 -17.69 2.41 22.76
C ILE A 569 -17.89 1.93 24.21
N PRO A 570 -19.08 1.39 24.58
CA PRO A 570 -19.32 0.75 25.86
C PRO A 570 -18.41 -0.47 26.11
N ASP A 571 -18.09 -0.73 27.39
CA ASP A 571 -17.16 -1.79 27.82
C ASP A 571 -17.56 -3.18 27.35
N GLU A 572 -18.84 -3.48 27.35
CA GLU A 572 -19.41 -4.75 26.90
C GLU A 572 -19.11 -5.00 25.42
N ILE A 573 -19.23 -3.93 24.61
CA ILE A 573 -18.96 -3.99 23.17
C ILE A 573 -17.46 -4.15 22.90
N VAL A 574 -16.59 -3.47 23.64
CA VAL A 574 -15.12 -3.65 23.48
C VAL A 574 -14.74 -5.12 23.64
N LYS A 575 -15.44 -5.89 24.44
CA LYS A 575 -15.19 -7.32 24.69
C LYS A 575 -15.83 -8.25 23.64
N SER A 576 -16.77 -7.76 22.83
CA SER A 576 -17.49 -8.57 21.84
C SER A 576 -16.67 -8.80 20.57
N SER A 577 -16.63 -10.03 20.05
CA SER A 577 -16.06 -10.36 18.75
C SER A 577 -16.97 -9.94 17.59
N TYR A 578 -18.26 -9.74 17.85
CA TYR A 578 -19.25 -9.35 16.83
C TYR A 578 -19.20 -7.88 16.46
N PHE A 579 -18.59 -7.02 17.29
CA PHE A 579 -18.52 -5.58 17.04
C PHE A 579 -17.95 -5.24 15.67
N ASN A 580 -16.86 -5.91 15.26
CA ASN A 580 -16.21 -5.65 13.97
C ASN A 580 -17.10 -6.04 12.77
N LEU A 581 -18.08 -6.93 12.96
CA LEU A 581 -19.02 -7.30 11.89
C LEU A 581 -19.98 -6.15 11.58
N LEU A 582 -20.39 -5.38 12.59
CA LEU A 582 -21.28 -4.23 12.39
C LEU A 582 -20.64 -3.18 11.46
N SER A 583 -19.33 -3.00 11.53
CA SER A 583 -18.61 -2.06 10.65
C SER A 583 -18.60 -2.50 9.18
N ILE A 584 -18.85 -3.78 8.90
CA ILE A 584 -18.94 -4.30 7.53
C ILE A 584 -20.30 -3.96 6.92
N LEU A 585 -21.33 -3.85 7.75
CA LEU A 585 -22.70 -3.67 7.28
C LEU A 585 -23.03 -2.20 6.98
N MET A 586 -22.52 -1.23 7.77
CA MET A 586 -22.86 0.16 7.60
C MET A 586 -22.43 0.68 6.23
N GLY A 587 -23.37 1.27 5.50
CA GLY A 587 -23.17 1.76 4.13
C GLY A 587 -23.28 0.67 3.05
N GLU A 588 -23.36 -0.62 3.44
CA GLU A 588 -23.41 -1.75 2.52
C GLU A 588 -24.76 -2.48 2.55
N VAL A 589 -25.54 -2.34 3.63
CA VAL A 589 -26.93 -2.77 3.73
C VAL A 589 -27.84 -1.55 3.73
N GLY A 590 -29.15 -1.76 3.56
CA GLY A 590 -30.13 -0.69 3.55
C GLY A 590 -30.24 0.06 4.88
N ALA A 591 -30.84 1.25 4.83
CA ALA A 591 -31.10 2.06 6.01
C ALA A 591 -32.41 2.85 5.86
N GLY A 592 -33.24 2.85 6.92
CA GLY A 592 -34.54 3.50 6.91
C GLY A 592 -35.46 2.92 5.85
N GLU A 593 -35.94 3.75 4.94
CA GLU A 593 -36.81 3.35 3.82
C GLU A 593 -36.04 2.83 2.60
N TYR A 594 -34.72 3.05 2.55
CA TYR A 594 -33.88 2.64 1.41
C TYR A 594 -33.40 1.21 1.57
N ASP A 595 -33.49 0.41 0.51
CA ASP A 595 -32.75 -0.84 0.41
C ASP A 595 -31.27 -0.58 0.14
N TYR A 596 -30.43 -1.65 0.14
CA TYR A 596 -28.98 -1.45 -0.03
C TYR A 596 -28.61 -0.89 -1.40
N LEU A 597 -29.36 -1.17 -2.46
CA LEU A 597 -29.11 -0.65 -3.80
C LEU A 597 -29.41 0.86 -3.87
N GLU A 598 -30.57 1.25 -3.35
CA GLU A 598 -30.98 2.67 -3.28
C GLU A 598 -30.01 3.47 -2.39
N LEU A 599 -29.59 2.92 -1.25
CA LEU A 599 -28.64 3.59 -0.35
C LEU A 599 -27.30 3.81 -1.02
N GLN A 600 -26.77 2.82 -1.76
CA GLN A 600 -25.50 2.97 -2.46
C GLN A 600 -25.54 3.95 -3.62
N GLN A 601 -26.66 4.03 -4.36
CA GLN A 601 -26.85 5.06 -5.36
C GLN A 601 -26.85 6.47 -4.74
N LEU A 602 -27.53 6.63 -3.60
CA LEU A 602 -27.52 7.90 -2.86
C LEU A 602 -26.11 8.24 -2.35
N GLN A 603 -25.37 7.29 -1.83
CA GLN A 603 -23.97 7.52 -1.40
C GLN A 603 -23.13 8.08 -2.54
N THR A 604 -23.16 7.43 -3.70
CA THR A 604 -22.39 7.85 -4.87
C THR A 604 -22.78 9.26 -5.33
N ALA A 605 -24.07 9.63 -5.22
CA ALA A 605 -24.55 10.93 -5.65
C ALA A 605 -24.16 12.08 -4.71
N VAL A 606 -24.01 11.83 -3.39
CA VAL A 606 -23.89 12.94 -2.42
C VAL A 606 -22.62 12.91 -1.58
N SER A 607 -21.88 11.81 -1.53
CA SER A 607 -20.73 11.66 -0.63
C SER A 607 -19.56 10.93 -1.29
N GLY A 608 -18.36 11.14 -0.77
CA GLY A 608 -17.19 10.31 -1.08
C GLY A 608 -17.14 9.03 -0.25
N GLY A 609 -18.30 8.53 0.17
CA GLY A 609 -18.49 7.31 0.94
C GLY A 609 -18.91 7.52 2.39
N LEU A 610 -19.55 6.49 2.93
CA LEU A 610 -19.86 6.36 4.35
C LEU A 610 -18.99 5.30 4.97
N GLY A 611 -18.39 5.60 6.11
CA GLY A 611 -17.50 4.66 6.78
C GLY A 611 -17.86 4.47 8.26
N MET A 612 -17.64 3.25 8.76
CA MET A 612 -17.68 2.94 10.17
C MET A 612 -16.38 2.22 10.55
N GLY A 613 -15.69 2.77 11.53
CA GLY A 613 -14.44 2.22 12.02
C GLY A 613 -14.33 2.27 13.53
N ALA A 614 -13.24 1.72 14.07
CA ALA A 614 -12.95 1.82 15.49
C ALA A 614 -11.52 2.31 15.71
N SER A 615 -11.36 3.27 16.63
CA SER A 615 -10.07 3.71 17.12
C SER A 615 -9.86 3.19 18.54
N LEU A 616 -9.00 2.20 18.71
CA LEU A 616 -8.65 1.59 19.99
C LEU A 616 -7.18 1.85 20.29
N ARG A 617 -6.89 2.24 21.53
CA ARG A 617 -5.52 2.40 22.03
C ARG A 617 -5.41 1.91 23.47
N SER A 618 -4.28 1.32 23.82
CA SER A 618 -3.96 1.12 25.24
C SER A 618 -3.85 2.48 25.94
N LYS A 619 -4.32 2.55 27.17
CA LYS A 619 -4.10 3.73 28.01
C LYS A 619 -2.60 3.99 28.12
N VAL A 620 -2.19 5.26 28.05
CA VAL A 620 -0.76 5.65 27.98
C VAL A 620 0.09 5.14 29.15
N ASP A 621 -0.53 4.85 30.30
CA ASP A 621 0.10 4.45 31.56
C ASP A 621 -0.49 3.16 32.17
N ASP A 622 -1.33 2.42 31.44
CA ASP A 622 -1.93 1.15 31.92
C ASP A 622 -2.26 0.23 30.76
N LYS A 623 -1.46 -0.80 30.57
CA LYS A 623 -1.61 -1.79 29.49
C LYS A 623 -2.85 -2.68 29.59
N ASN A 624 -3.52 -2.69 30.74
CA ASN A 624 -4.73 -3.49 30.95
C ASN A 624 -6.02 -2.71 30.67
N ARG A 625 -5.91 -1.45 30.27
CA ARG A 625 -7.06 -0.59 29.95
C ARG A 625 -7.02 -0.11 28.50
N ILE A 626 -8.19 -0.14 27.86
CA ILE A 626 -8.39 0.26 26.47
C ILE A 626 -9.23 1.53 26.42
N SER A 627 -8.76 2.54 25.71
CA SER A 627 -9.56 3.69 25.24
C SER A 627 -10.14 3.34 23.88
N ALA A 628 -11.47 3.33 23.75
CA ALA A 628 -12.17 2.84 22.55
C ALA A 628 -13.21 3.84 22.05
N TRP A 629 -13.11 4.19 20.75
CA TRP A 629 -14.02 5.08 20.05
C TRP A 629 -14.47 4.45 18.73
N LEU A 630 -15.77 4.49 18.46
CA LEU A 630 -16.33 4.24 17.14
C LEU A 630 -16.24 5.54 16.35
N THR A 631 -15.89 5.45 15.07
CA THR A 631 -15.83 6.57 14.16
C THR A 631 -16.78 6.32 12.98
N LEU A 632 -17.74 7.23 12.82
CA LEU A 632 -18.62 7.26 11.64
C LEU A 632 -18.11 8.39 10.77
N THR A 633 -17.83 8.14 9.51
CA THR A 633 -17.12 9.09 8.65
C THR A 633 -17.88 9.34 7.36
N THR A 634 -17.85 10.58 6.90
CA THR A 634 -18.22 10.96 5.54
C THR A 634 -17.40 12.16 5.09
N LYS A 635 -17.29 12.34 3.78
CA LYS A 635 -16.72 13.52 3.13
C LYS A 635 -17.54 13.88 1.91
N SER A 636 -17.57 15.16 1.57
CA SER A 636 -18.24 15.65 0.35
C SER A 636 -17.74 17.05 -0.01
N LEU A 637 -18.15 17.55 -1.17
CA LEU A 637 -17.93 18.95 -1.56
C LEU A 637 -18.74 19.89 -0.65
N VAL A 638 -18.17 21.05 -0.32
CA VAL A 638 -18.72 22.00 0.67
C VAL A 638 -20.09 22.59 0.32
N ASN A 639 -20.57 22.39 -0.89
CA ASN A 639 -21.91 22.82 -1.34
C ASN A 639 -22.93 21.67 -1.25
N ASN A 640 -22.56 20.45 -0.86
CA ASN A 640 -23.44 19.29 -0.74
C ASN A 640 -23.52 18.81 0.72
N PHE A 641 -24.64 19.07 1.40
CA PHE A 641 -24.85 18.71 2.81
C PHE A 641 -25.62 17.40 3.00
N ASP A 642 -26.13 16.79 1.92
CA ASP A 642 -26.93 15.58 2.01
C ASP A 642 -26.10 14.38 2.52
N ALA A 643 -24.76 14.40 2.35
CA ALA A 643 -23.87 13.42 2.95
C ALA A 643 -23.98 13.38 4.50
N ILE A 644 -24.16 14.52 5.17
CA ILE A 644 -24.34 14.62 6.64
C ILE A 644 -25.63 13.90 7.06
N ARG A 645 -26.71 14.09 6.29
CA ARG A 645 -28.02 13.46 6.53
C ARG A 645 -27.95 11.96 6.28
N LEU A 646 -27.31 11.58 5.19
CA LEU A 646 -27.17 10.17 4.81
C LEU A 646 -26.34 9.40 5.86
N LEU A 647 -25.26 9.98 6.39
CA LEU A 647 -24.48 9.38 7.49
C LEU A 647 -25.34 9.09 8.72
N LYS A 648 -26.22 10.02 9.10
CA LYS A 648 -27.15 9.81 10.22
C LYS A 648 -28.14 8.68 9.94
N ILE A 649 -28.78 8.69 8.76
CA ILE A 649 -29.74 7.65 8.36
C ILE A 649 -29.06 6.28 8.36
N ALA A 650 -27.89 6.16 7.74
CA ALA A 650 -27.14 4.91 7.66
C ALA A 650 -26.75 4.38 9.04
N PHE A 651 -26.44 5.24 10.00
CA PHE A 651 -26.11 4.82 11.36
C PHE A 651 -27.34 4.55 12.22
N GLU A 652 -28.33 5.46 12.27
CA GLU A 652 -29.44 5.34 13.21
C GLU A 652 -30.49 4.31 12.76
N GLN A 653 -30.62 4.06 11.47
CA GLN A 653 -31.70 3.27 10.89
C GLN A 653 -31.17 2.07 10.09
N LEU A 654 -30.02 1.53 10.50
CA LEU A 654 -29.38 0.38 9.86
C LEU A 654 -30.35 -0.81 9.80
N ARG A 655 -30.47 -1.44 8.63
CA ARG A 655 -31.35 -2.59 8.39
C ARG A 655 -30.63 -3.90 8.66
N PHE A 656 -31.33 -4.85 9.28
CA PHE A 656 -30.84 -6.20 9.61
C PHE A 656 -31.72 -7.30 8.99
N ASP A 657 -32.58 -6.93 8.07
CA ASP A 657 -33.53 -7.84 7.41
C ASP A 657 -33.10 -8.29 6.01
N GLU A 658 -32.00 -7.74 5.47
CA GLU A 658 -31.44 -8.08 4.15
C GLU A 658 -30.50 -9.29 4.26
N LYS A 659 -31.06 -10.48 4.56
CA LYS A 659 -30.30 -11.69 4.89
C LYS A 659 -29.27 -12.07 3.83
N ASP A 660 -29.70 -12.16 2.57
CA ASP A 660 -28.81 -12.61 1.48
C ASP A 660 -27.63 -11.64 1.29
N ARG A 661 -27.89 -10.34 1.39
CA ARG A 661 -26.86 -9.31 1.31
C ARG A 661 -25.86 -9.38 2.47
N ILE A 662 -26.33 -9.59 3.69
CA ILE A 662 -25.47 -9.73 4.88
C ILE A 662 -24.56 -10.96 4.76
N ILE A 663 -25.09 -12.10 4.34
CA ILE A 663 -24.30 -13.33 4.12
C ILE A 663 -23.23 -13.08 3.06
N GLU A 664 -23.61 -12.46 1.94
CA GLU A 664 -22.68 -12.09 0.86
C GLU A 664 -21.52 -11.22 1.35
N LEU A 665 -21.81 -10.18 2.12
CA LEU A 665 -20.79 -9.27 2.68
C LEU A 665 -19.80 -10.00 3.59
N LEU A 666 -20.29 -10.92 4.44
CA LEU A 666 -19.45 -11.72 5.31
C LEU A 666 -18.58 -12.72 4.52
N GLN A 667 -19.11 -13.33 3.46
CA GLN A 667 -18.36 -14.19 2.53
C GLN A 667 -17.26 -13.40 1.81
N GLN A 668 -17.59 -12.23 1.26
CA GLN A 668 -16.63 -11.34 0.61
C GLN A 668 -15.52 -10.91 1.58
N ARG A 669 -15.88 -10.59 2.84
CA ARG A 669 -14.90 -10.23 3.87
C ARG A 669 -13.94 -11.39 4.17
N LYS A 670 -14.48 -12.60 4.35
CA LYS A 670 -13.69 -13.82 4.56
C LYS A 670 -12.70 -14.02 3.40
N THR A 671 -13.20 -14.05 2.17
CA THR A 671 -12.39 -14.32 0.96
C THR A 671 -11.29 -13.27 0.77
N ARG A 672 -11.61 -11.98 0.92
CA ARG A 672 -10.60 -10.90 0.86
C ARG A 672 -9.56 -11.00 1.97
N TRP A 673 -9.95 -11.45 3.15
CA TRP A 673 -9.02 -11.62 4.26
C TRP A 673 -8.06 -12.78 4.01
N GLN A 674 -8.58 -13.94 3.58
CA GLN A 674 -7.78 -15.11 3.22
C GLN A 674 -6.72 -14.80 2.17
N SER A 675 -7.09 -14.08 1.10
CA SER A 675 -6.16 -13.71 0.02
C SER A 675 -5.05 -12.73 0.46
N ARG A 676 -5.26 -11.95 1.52
CA ARG A 676 -4.27 -10.99 2.04
C ARG A 676 -3.27 -11.60 3.02
N VAL A 677 -3.51 -12.80 3.53
CA VAL A 677 -2.67 -13.39 4.59
C VAL A 677 -1.22 -13.57 4.12
N SER A 678 -1.01 -14.07 2.90
CA SER A 678 0.34 -14.28 2.34
C SER A 678 1.14 -12.98 2.15
N GLY A 679 0.47 -11.85 1.91
CA GLY A 679 1.12 -10.54 1.79
C GLY A 679 1.49 -9.90 3.14
N ALA A 680 0.79 -10.26 4.22
CA ALA A 680 0.93 -9.62 5.54
C ALA A 680 1.38 -10.60 6.66
N GLY A 681 1.94 -11.75 6.32
CA GLY A 681 2.24 -12.83 7.24
C GLY A 681 3.09 -12.42 8.45
N HIS A 682 4.07 -11.51 8.28
CA HIS A 682 4.88 -10.98 9.37
C HIS A 682 4.06 -10.21 10.41
N SER A 683 3.07 -9.44 9.97
CA SER A 683 2.17 -8.68 10.87
C SER A 683 1.30 -9.63 11.70
N TYR A 684 0.76 -10.68 11.09
CA TYR A 684 0.02 -11.71 11.81
C TYR A 684 0.90 -12.52 12.78
N ALA A 685 2.14 -12.82 12.40
CA ALA A 685 3.09 -13.48 13.28
C ALA A 685 3.43 -12.61 14.50
N MET A 686 3.72 -11.31 14.29
CA MET A 686 3.97 -10.36 15.37
C MET A 686 2.76 -10.21 16.30
N GLN A 687 1.54 -10.12 15.74
CA GLN A 687 0.32 -10.00 16.51
C GLN A 687 0.08 -11.25 17.37
N ALA A 688 0.25 -12.45 16.80
CA ALA A 688 0.10 -13.70 17.53
C ALA A 688 1.16 -13.85 18.64
N ALA A 689 2.41 -13.46 18.39
CA ALA A 689 3.47 -13.50 19.39
C ALA A 689 3.23 -12.52 20.56
N SER A 690 2.66 -11.34 20.29
CA SER A 690 2.44 -10.30 21.31
C SER A 690 1.08 -10.32 22.00
N ARG A 691 0.18 -11.26 21.64
CA ARG A 691 -1.24 -11.29 22.04
C ARG A 691 -1.51 -11.13 23.54
N ASN A 692 -0.62 -11.59 24.39
CA ASN A 692 -0.81 -11.60 25.83
C ASN A 692 -0.01 -10.50 26.58
N HIS A 693 0.58 -9.53 25.88
CA HIS A 693 1.38 -8.50 26.53
C HIS A 693 0.54 -7.30 26.99
N SER A 694 -0.61 -7.05 26.35
CA SER A 694 -1.57 -6.03 26.79
C SER A 694 -3.01 -6.42 26.48
N ALA A 695 -3.96 -5.73 27.13
CA ALA A 695 -5.39 -5.92 26.85
C ALA A 695 -5.74 -5.65 25.38
N LEU A 696 -5.13 -4.62 24.78
CA LEU A 696 -5.37 -4.29 23.37
C LEU A 696 -4.77 -5.33 22.43
N ALA A 697 -3.56 -5.83 22.72
CA ALA A 697 -2.95 -6.87 21.88
C ALA A 697 -3.81 -8.14 21.85
N LEU A 698 -4.41 -8.52 22.97
CA LEU A 698 -5.33 -9.64 23.04
C LEU A 698 -6.60 -9.39 22.21
N ARG A 699 -7.17 -8.18 22.29
CA ARG A 699 -8.33 -7.80 21.46
C ARG A 699 -8.01 -7.79 19.98
N ASP A 700 -6.87 -7.24 19.59
CA ASP A 700 -6.44 -7.21 18.19
C ASP A 700 -6.26 -8.63 17.64
N TYR A 701 -5.66 -9.54 18.41
CA TYR A 701 -5.53 -10.95 18.03
C TYR A 701 -6.88 -11.62 17.80
N HIS A 702 -7.88 -11.37 18.65
CA HIS A 702 -9.23 -11.93 18.53
C HIS A 702 -10.11 -11.20 17.52
N ASN A 703 -9.81 -9.96 17.12
CA ASN A 703 -10.63 -9.17 16.20
C ASN A 703 -10.10 -9.14 14.77
N THR A 704 -8.76 -9.16 14.61
CA THR A 704 -8.09 -8.95 13.33
C THR A 704 -6.98 -9.96 13.05
N GLY A 705 -6.71 -10.90 13.98
CA GLY A 705 -5.70 -11.95 13.82
C GLY A 705 -6.21 -13.17 13.07
N LEU A 706 -5.32 -14.13 12.84
CA LEU A 706 -5.66 -15.37 12.11
C LEU A 706 -6.71 -16.22 12.84
N GLY A 707 -6.77 -16.14 14.18
CA GLY A 707 -7.83 -16.76 14.96
C GLY A 707 -9.21 -16.19 14.67
N ALA A 708 -9.29 -14.86 14.46
CA ALA A 708 -10.53 -14.20 14.08
C ALA A 708 -10.98 -14.56 12.65
N LEU A 709 -10.03 -14.77 11.74
CA LEU A 709 -10.34 -15.25 10.38
C LEU A 709 -10.95 -16.66 10.43
N ASN A 710 -10.39 -17.56 11.21
CA ASN A 710 -10.97 -18.90 11.39
C ASN A 710 -12.37 -18.84 12.02
N TRP A 711 -12.54 -18.01 13.06
CA TRP A 711 -13.85 -17.79 13.67
C TRP A 711 -14.87 -17.23 12.66
N LEU A 712 -14.48 -16.27 11.82
CA LEU A 712 -15.34 -15.74 10.76
C LEU A 712 -15.70 -16.84 9.73
N SER A 713 -14.72 -17.68 9.35
CA SER A 713 -14.94 -18.79 8.42
C SER A 713 -15.96 -19.80 8.97
N GLU A 714 -15.84 -20.15 10.25
CA GLU A 714 -16.80 -21.04 10.94
C GLU A 714 -18.19 -20.39 11.06
N LEU A 715 -18.24 -19.08 11.39
CA LEU A 715 -19.49 -18.35 11.49
C LEU A 715 -20.22 -18.30 10.14
N VAL A 716 -19.51 -17.95 9.06
CA VAL A 716 -20.08 -17.93 7.70
C VAL A 716 -20.63 -19.29 7.33
N SER A 717 -19.85 -20.37 7.50
CA SER A 717 -20.31 -21.73 7.19
C SER A 717 -21.53 -22.13 8.01
N LYS A 718 -21.66 -21.65 9.24
CA LYS A 718 -22.79 -21.98 10.12
C LYS A 718 -24.05 -21.22 9.72
N ILE A 719 -23.96 -19.91 9.41
CA ILE A 719 -25.15 -19.11 9.04
C ILE A 719 -25.68 -19.45 7.64
N GLU A 720 -24.85 -20.03 6.77
CA GLU A 720 -25.28 -20.55 5.47
C GLU A 720 -26.16 -21.83 5.62
N GLN A 721 -25.97 -22.57 6.66
CA GLN A 721 -26.62 -23.89 6.87
C GLN A 721 -27.78 -23.86 7.86
N ASP A 722 -27.83 -22.82 8.72
CA ASP A 722 -28.76 -22.75 9.85
C ASP A 722 -29.33 -21.32 10.03
N ASP A 723 -30.61 -21.17 9.68
CA ASP A 723 -31.36 -19.93 9.85
C ASP A 723 -31.35 -19.41 11.31
N ALA A 724 -31.39 -20.33 12.28
CA ALA A 724 -31.35 -19.94 13.69
C ALA A 724 -29.99 -19.36 14.10
N ALA A 725 -28.90 -19.77 13.45
CA ALA A 725 -27.59 -19.16 13.66
C ALA A 725 -27.50 -17.74 13.08
N PHE A 726 -28.13 -17.51 11.92
CA PHE A 726 -28.26 -16.19 11.36
C PHE A 726 -29.10 -15.27 12.26
N ASP A 727 -30.25 -15.71 12.71
CA ASP A 727 -31.14 -14.95 13.62
C ASP A 727 -30.40 -14.57 14.92
N ALA A 728 -29.64 -15.52 15.51
CA ALA A 728 -28.82 -15.23 16.68
C ALA A 728 -27.74 -14.20 16.45
N LEU A 729 -27.08 -14.20 15.28
CA LEU A 729 -26.13 -13.17 14.88
C LEU A 729 -26.82 -11.80 14.77
N MET A 730 -28.00 -11.75 14.15
CA MET A 730 -28.75 -10.49 13.99
C MET A 730 -29.20 -9.94 15.33
N ASP A 731 -29.63 -10.77 16.27
CA ASP A 731 -30.02 -10.33 17.62
C ASP A 731 -28.83 -9.71 18.37
N GLU A 732 -27.65 -10.31 18.26
CA GLU A 732 -26.41 -9.77 18.86
C GLU A 732 -26.00 -8.45 18.21
N LEU A 733 -26.05 -8.32 16.87
CA LEU A 733 -25.72 -7.09 16.17
C LEU A 733 -26.71 -5.97 16.47
N LYS A 734 -28.01 -6.26 16.58
CA LYS A 734 -29.05 -5.29 17.00
C LYS A 734 -28.82 -4.80 18.42
N LEU A 735 -28.41 -5.70 19.33
CA LEU A 735 -28.08 -5.34 20.71
C LEU A 735 -26.89 -4.37 20.73
N ILE A 736 -25.78 -4.70 20.06
CA ILE A 736 -24.60 -3.84 19.95
C ILE A 736 -24.99 -2.48 19.35
N HIS A 737 -25.73 -2.47 18.25
CA HIS A 737 -26.18 -1.25 17.60
C HIS A 737 -27.03 -0.38 18.53
N SER A 738 -27.97 -0.96 19.26
CA SER A 738 -28.83 -0.25 20.22
C SER A 738 -28.02 0.43 21.33
N MET A 739 -26.96 -0.22 21.82
CA MET A 739 -26.05 0.36 22.83
C MET A 739 -25.24 1.53 22.25
N LEU A 740 -24.78 1.42 21.01
CA LEU A 740 -24.04 2.49 20.33
C LEU A 740 -24.91 3.71 20.04
N LEU A 741 -26.21 3.51 19.74
CA LEU A 741 -27.17 4.61 19.57
C LEU A 741 -27.32 5.45 20.84
N GLN A 742 -27.22 4.84 22.00
CA GLN A 742 -27.34 5.53 23.32
C GLN A 742 -26.03 6.07 23.86
N ALA A 743 -24.90 5.64 23.28
CA ALA A 743 -23.58 6.02 23.77
C ALA A 743 -23.27 7.52 23.53
N PRO A 744 -22.45 8.16 24.39
CA PRO A 744 -22.03 9.54 24.22
C PRO A 744 -21.33 9.78 22.89
N LYS A 745 -21.63 10.92 22.27
CA LYS A 745 -21.12 11.32 20.95
C LYS A 745 -20.43 12.67 21.01
N GLN A 746 -19.47 12.88 20.14
CA GLN A 746 -18.90 14.17 19.81
C GLN A 746 -18.61 14.23 18.31
N PHE A 747 -18.39 15.42 17.78
CA PHE A 747 -18.15 15.62 16.36
C PHE A 747 -16.72 16.04 16.07
N LEU A 748 -16.25 15.69 14.89
CA LEU A 748 -15.06 16.23 14.26
C LEU A 748 -15.48 16.80 12.90
N LEU A 749 -15.07 18.05 12.63
CA LEU A 749 -15.24 18.71 11.34
C LEU A 749 -13.88 19.26 10.89
N VAL A 750 -13.48 18.88 9.68
CA VAL A 750 -12.33 19.46 8.99
C VAL A 750 -12.80 20.10 7.70
N CYS A 751 -12.56 21.38 7.54
CA CYS A 751 -12.95 22.16 6.36
C CYS A 751 -12.16 23.47 6.29
N GLU A 752 -12.31 24.19 5.19
CA GLU A 752 -11.80 25.57 5.06
C GLU A 752 -12.64 26.54 5.91
N GLU A 753 -11.99 27.58 6.44
CA GLU A 753 -12.61 28.53 7.39
C GLU A 753 -13.92 29.17 6.88
N PRO A 754 -14.04 29.63 5.62
CA PRO A 754 -15.26 30.30 5.15
C PRO A 754 -16.53 29.46 5.19
N GLN A 755 -16.39 28.11 5.18
CA GLN A 755 -17.52 27.19 5.13
C GLN A 755 -17.93 26.64 6.51
N SER A 756 -17.09 26.83 7.54
CA SER A 756 -17.24 26.18 8.84
C SER A 756 -18.55 26.45 9.54
N ASP A 757 -18.99 27.71 9.62
CA ASP A 757 -20.21 28.08 10.35
C ASP A 757 -21.47 27.46 9.71
N ARG A 758 -21.55 27.44 8.37
CA ARG A 758 -22.66 26.82 7.65
C ARG A 758 -22.69 25.29 7.85
N LEU A 759 -21.55 24.63 7.82
CA LEU A 759 -21.45 23.18 8.07
C LEU A 759 -21.84 22.85 9.52
N ILE A 760 -21.46 23.68 10.49
CA ILE A 760 -21.83 23.52 11.89
C ILE A 760 -23.35 23.64 12.06
N GLU A 761 -23.99 24.65 11.43
CA GLU A 761 -25.43 24.82 11.47
C GLU A 761 -26.16 23.59 10.89
N GLU A 762 -25.66 23.03 9.79
CA GLU A 762 -26.23 21.82 9.20
C GLU A 762 -26.05 20.58 10.10
N ILE A 763 -24.87 20.39 10.70
CA ILE A 763 -24.66 19.32 11.68
C ILE A 763 -25.64 19.42 12.85
N GLN A 764 -25.84 20.63 13.41
CA GLN A 764 -26.80 20.85 14.49
C GLN A 764 -28.24 20.52 14.07
N THR A 765 -28.62 20.92 12.86
CA THR A 765 -29.96 20.69 12.30
C THR A 765 -30.19 19.19 12.07
N VAL A 766 -29.22 18.49 11.49
CA VAL A 766 -29.36 17.08 11.17
C VAL A 766 -29.35 16.23 12.45
N TRP A 767 -28.47 16.51 13.41
CA TRP A 767 -28.31 15.74 14.64
C TRP A 767 -29.15 16.28 15.82
N ASP A 768 -30.31 16.87 15.54
CA ASP A 768 -31.22 17.48 16.49
C ASP A 768 -31.86 16.54 17.54
N LYS A 769 -31.76 15.20 17.32
CA LYS A 769 -32.37 14.16 18.16
C LYS A 769 -31.36 13.21 18.77
N LEU A 770 -30.16 13.70 19.15
CA LEU A 770 -29.20 12.87 19.83
C LEU A 770 -29.74 12.35 21.17
N ALA A 771 -29.74 11.01 21.35
CA ALA A 771 -29.90 10.44 22.68
C ALA A 771 -28.56 10.45 23.38
N ILE A 772 -28.47 11.04 24.56
CA ILE A 772 -27.23 11.06 25.36
C ILE A 772 -27.61 10.73 26.81
N GLU A 773 -27.04 9.64 27.34
CA GLU A 773 -26.89 9.48 28.77
C GLU A 773 -25.47 9.92 29.14
N PRO A 774 -25.28 10.81 30.13
CA PRO A 774 -23.96 11.19 30.58
C PRO A 774 -23.32 10.01 31.29
N HIS A 775 -22.39 9.34 30.66
CA HIS A 775 -21.55 8.32 31.29
C HIS A 775 -20.13 8.86 31.42
N GLU A 776 -19.57 8.74 32.64
CA GLU A 776 -18.14 8.93 32.83
C GLU A 776 -17.38 7.96 31.90
N ALA A 777 -16.29 8.46 31.32
CA ALA A 777 -15.46 7.71 30.40
C ALA A 777 -14.71 6.56 31.10
N ALA A 778 -15.39 5.45 31.37
CA ALA A 778 -14.76 4.28 31.93
C ALA A 778 -13.82 3.67 30.85
N LEU A 779 -12.58 3.39 31.25
CA LEU A 779 -11.63 2.67 30.41
C LEU A 779 -11.88 1.18 30.59
N THR A 780 -12.06 0.46 29.50
CA THR A 780 -12.35 -0.98 29.52
C THR A 780 -11.17 -1.76 30.07
N GLN A 781 -11.40 -2.53 31.13
CA GLN A 781 -10.43 -3.48 31.64
C GLN A 781 -10.66 -4.86 31.03
N VAL A 782 -9.66 -5.41 30.35
CA VAL A 782 -9.67 -6.76 29.78
C VAL A 782 -8.58 -7.58 30.46
N PRO A 783 -8.92 -8.72 31.08
CA PRO A 783 -7.92 -9.61 31.64
C PRO A 783 -7.01 -10.17 30.54
N VAL A 784 -5.72 -10.14 30.77
CA VAL A 784 -4.72 -10.76 29.88
C VAL A 784 -4.66 -12.26 30.22
N GLU A 785 -4.69 -13.11 29.21
CA GLU A 785 -4.59 -14.56 29.37
C GLU A 785 -3.13 -14.98 29.66
N ASN A 786 -2.92 -16.02 30.45
CA ASN A 786 -1.57 -16.52 30.79
C ASN A 786 -1.11 -17.67 29.84
N ASN A 787 -1.57 -17.69 28.62
CA ASN A 787 -1.18 -18.72 27.64
C ASN A 787 -0.13 -18.17 26.66
N ASN A 788 1.14 -18.42 26.95
CA ASN A 788 2.31 -17.95 26.17
C ASN A 788 2.89 -19.07 25.27
N ALA A 789 2.07 -19.95 24.73
CA ALA A 789 2.55 -20.98 23.82
C ALA A 789 3.03 -20.39 22.48
N ASP A 790 4.13 -20.92 21.95
CA ASP A 790 4.60 -20.62 20.60
C ASP A 790 3.63 -21.22 19.57
N GLU A 791 3.22 -20.41 18.58
CA GLU A 791 2.21 -20.79 17.59
C GLU A 791 2.78 -20.75 16.18
N ALA A 792 2.46 -21.76 15.37
CA ALA A 792 2.71 -21.74 13.93
C ALA A 792 1.40 -21.86 13.15
N TRP A 793 1.16 -20.89 12.28
CA TRP A 793 0.01 -20.80 11.42
C TRP A 793 0.37 -21.24 10.00
N LEU A 794 -0.24 -22.33 9.55
CA LEU A 794 0.02 -22.87 8.23
C LEU A 794 -0.88 -22.19 7.20
N ILE A 795 -0.25 -21.68 6.13
CA ILE A 795 -0.90 -21.02 5.00
C ILE A 795 -0.35 -21.58 3.69
N GLN A 796 -1.00 -21.21 2.61
CA GLN A 796 -0.46 -21.41 1.27
C GLN A 796 0.57 -20.33 0.96
N ALA A 797 1.85 -20.70 0.92
CA ALA A 797 2.97 -19.82 0.60
C ALA A 797 4.21 -20.65 0.22
N ASN A 798 5.24 -20.01 -0.34
CA ASN A 798 6.55 -20.62 -0.61
C ASN A 798 7.64 -20.11 0.34
N VAL A 799 7.30 -19.16 1.19
CA VAL A 799 8.17 -18.48 2.15
C VAL A 799 7.51 -18.43 3.50
N GLN A 800 8.29 -18.15 4.55
CA GLN A 800 7.76 -18.00 5.89
C GLN A 800 7.95 -16.59 6.44
N PHE A 801 7.28 -16.34 7.57
CA PHE A 801 7.29 -15.10 8.31
C PHE A 801 7.49 -15.43 9.79
N CYS A 802 8.65 -15.13 10.32
CA CYS A 802 9.00 -15.43 11.71
C CYS A 802 8.80 -14.19 12.58
N ALA A 803 8.33 -14.36 13.81
CA ALA A 803 8.27 -13.31 14.81
C ALA A 803 8.62 -13.83 16.20
N ALA A 804 9.29 -12.97 16.99
CA ALA A 804 9.53 -13.20 18.42
C ALA A 804 9.17 -11.91 19.18
N ALA A 805 8.33 -12.02 20.20
CA ALA A 805 7.84 -10.89 20.97
C ALA A 805 8.18 -11.01 22.44
N TYR A 806 8.71 -9.94 23.00
CA TYR A 806 9.09 -9.80 24.40
C TYR A 806 8.15 -8.82 25.11
N PRO A 807 7.72 -9.11 26.36
CA PRO A 807 6.96 -8.15 27.15
C PRO A 807 7.75 -6.86 27.38
N ALA A 808 7.09 -5.73 27.16
CA ALA A 808 7.67 -4.41 27.34
C ALA A 808 6.74 -3.50 28.15
N VAL A 809 6.98 -2.20 28.12
CA VAL A 809 6.32 -1.19 28.93
C VAL A 809 5.30 -0.38 28.15
N GLU A 810 4.49 0.42 28.84
CA GLU A 810 3.57 1.39 28.27
C GLU A 810 4.32 2.60 27.69
N VAL A 811 3.68 3.30 26.74
CA VAL A 811 4.30 4.41 26.01
C VAL A 811 4.71 5.61 26.89
N SER A 812 4.09 5.80 28.06
CA SER A 812 4.48 6.86 29.00
C SER A 812 5.70 6.51 29.86
N HIS A 813 6.07 5.22 29.93
CA HIS A 813 7.22 4.77 30.72
C HIS A 813 8.54 5.42 30.24
N PRO A 814 9.50 5.71 31.13
CA PRO A 814 10.81 6.23 30.72
C PRO A 814 11.54 5.39 29.67
N ASP A 815 11.42 4.07 29.74
CA ASP A 815 12.10 3.15 28.83
C ASP A 815 11.43 3.01 27.46
N ALA A 816 10.26 3.61 27.23
CA ALA A 816 9.59 3.54 25.92
C ALA A 816 10.46 4.15 24.79
N ALA A 817 11.02 5.34 25.00
CA ALA A 817 11.91 5.99 24.03
C ALA A 817 13.19 5.17 23.75
N PRO A 818 13.95 4.69 24.76
CA PRO A 818 15.06 3.76 24.54
C PRO A 818 14.69 2.50 23.77
N LEU A 819 13.51 1.89 24.03
CA LEU A 819 13.05 0.71 23.29
C LEU A 819 12.70 1.01 21.85
N MET A 820 12.11 2.19 21.55
CA MET A 820 11.89 2.65 20.18
C MET A 820 13.21 2.78 19.41
N VAL A 821 14.20 3.46 20.02
CA VAL A 821 15.51 3.64 19.41
C VAL A 821 16.25 2.30 19.27
N LEU A 822 16.15 1.41 20.27
CA LEU A 822 16.73 0.07 20.24
C LEU A 822 16.24 -0.73 19.02
N ALA A 823 14.95 -0.67 18.73
CA ALA A 823 14.38 -1.38 17.59
C ALA A 823 14.98 -0.92 16.26
N ALA A 824 15.08 0.39 16.04
CA ALA A 824 15.71 0.97 14.86
C ALA A 824 17.23 0.63 14.82
N TYR A 825 17.90 0.70 15.97
CA TYR A 825 19.31 0.42 16.09
C TYR A 825 19.68 -1.04 15.72
N LEU A 826 18.95 -2.02 16.26
CA LEU A 826 19.16 -3.45 15.95
C LEU A 826 18.82 -3.77 14.50
N ARG A 827 17.73 -3.17 13.96
CA ARG A 827 17.36 -3.34 12.55
C ARG A 827 18.48 -2.88 11.64
N ASN A 828 18.99 -1.68 11.86
CA ASN A 828 19.96 -1.05 10.96
C ASN A 828 21.39 -1.60 11.14
N GLY A 829 21.79 -1.91 12.39
CA GLY A 829 23.16 -2.29 12.70
C GLY A 829 23.45 -3.79 12.52
N PHE A 830 22.44 -4.66 12.60
CA PHE A 830 22.66 -6.11 12.56
C PHE A 830 21.62 -6.87 11.71
N LEU A 831 20.32 -6.68 11.99
CA LEU A 831 19.27 -7.54 11.45
C LEU A 831 19.13 -7.42 9.93
N HIS A 832 19.32 -6.24 9.36
CA HIS A 832 19.28 -6.05 7.92
C HIS A 832 20.33 -6.92 7.21
N SER A 833 21.56 -6.88 7.66
CA SER A 833 22.63 -7.71 7.08
C SER A 833 22.42 -9.21 7.31
N ALA A 834 22.04 -9.61 8.52
CA ALA A 834 21.88 -11.03 8.86
C ALA A 834 20.68 -11.68 8.15
N ILE A 835 19.52 -10.98 8.11
CA ILE A 835 18.27 -11.55 7.61
C ILE A 835 18.13 -11.35 6.10
N ARG A 836 18.40 -10.14 5.57
CA ARG A 836 18.26 -9.85 4.14
C ARG A 836 19.51 -10.25 3.34
N GLU A 837 20.67 -9.61 3.59
CA GLU A 837 21.84 -9.77 2.74
C GLU A 837 22.41 -11.19 2.79
N LYS A 838 22.60 -11.74 3.99
CA LYS A 838 23.15 -13.09 4.21
C LYS A 838 22.06 -14.18 4.20
N GLY A 839 20.89 -13.84 4.73
CA GLY A 839 19.78 -14.76 4.89
C GLY A 839 18.90 -14.94 3.66
N GLY A 840 18.88 -13.96 2.76
CA GLY A 840 18.09 -13.99 1.53
C GLY A 840 16.59 -13.74 1.74
N ALA A 841 16.18 -13.23 2.91
CA ALA A 841 14.82 -12.75 3.11
C ALA A 841 14.64 -11.39 2.43
N TYR A 842 13.40 -11.07 2.03
CA TYR A 842 13.12 -9.73 1.48
C TYR A 842 13.33 -8.63 2.52
N GLY A 843 13.01 -8.89 3.79
CA GLY A 843 13.24 -7.95 4.87
C GLY A 843 13.16 -8.57 6.25
N GLY A 844 13.54 -7.79 7.24
CA GLY A 844 13.45 -8.16 8.64
C GLY A 844 13.88 -7.02 9.55
N GLY A 845 13.53 -7.12 10.82
CA GLY A 845 13.88 -6.07 11.76
C GLY A 845 13.31 -6.27 13.15
N ALA A 846 13.28 -5.15 13.88
CA ALA A 846 12.67 -5.06 15.19
C ALA A 846 11.73 -3.86 15.27
N SER A 847 10.76 -3.90 16.19
CA SER A 847 9.83 -2.81 16.49
C SER A 847 9.43 -2.82 17.96
N TYR A 848 9.20 -1.64 18.52
CA TYR A 848 8.50 -1.48 19.80
C TYR A 848 7.08 -0.99 19.53
N ASP A 849 6.10 -1.67 20.13
CA ASP A 849 4.70 -1.28 20.08
C ASP A 849 4.17 -0.92 21.46
N GLY A 850 3.97 0.38 21.69
CA GLY A 850 3.48 0.88 22.97
C GLY A 850 2.00 0.58 23.25
N ASN A 851 1.21 0.17 22.24
CA ASN A 851 -0.16 -0.31 22.43
C ASN A 851 -0.18 -1.77 22.84
N ALA A 852 0.63 -2.60 22.17
CA ALA A 852 0.82 -3.99 22.57
C ALA A 852 1.72 -4.16 23.79
N CYS A 853 2.43 -3.12 24.24
CA CYS A 853 3.47 -3.17 25.27
C CYS A 853 4.47 -4.29 24.99
N SER A 854 4.99 -4.30 23.77
CA SER A 854 5.79 -5.41 23.23
C SER A 854 6.98 -4.90 22.43
N PHE A 855 8.14 -5.53 22.64
CA PHE A 855 9.27 -5.43 21.72
C PHE A 855 9.26 -6.66 20.83
N ARG A 856 9.31 -6.46 19.50
CA ARG A 856 9.09 -7.52 18.51
C ARG A 856 10.22 -7.58 17.51
N PHE A 857 10.70 -8.81 17.22
CA PHE A 857 11.50 -9.12 16.04
C PHE A 857 10.63 -9.77 14.99
N TYR A 858 10.98 -9.58 13.71
CA TYR A 858 10.26 -10.17 12.59
C TYR A 858 11.15 -10.40 11.37
N SER A 859 10.77 -11.39 10.53
CA SER A 859 11.25 -11.52 9.16
C SER A 859 10.08 -11.54 8.18
N TYR A 860 10.35 -11.12 6.93
CA TYR A 860 9.36 -10.97 5.87
C TYR A 860 9.83 -11.69 4.60
N ARG A 861 9.02 -12.62 4.08
CA ARG A 861 9.36 -13.47 2.93
C ARG A 861 10.72 -14.15 3.11
N ASP A 862 10.85 -14.87 4.21
CA ASP A 862 12.10 -15.49 4.63
C ASP A 862 12.18 -16.94 4.13
N PRO A 863 13.25 -17.37 3.44
CA PRO A 863 13.44 -18.77 3.07
C PRO A 863 13.89 -19.66 4.25
N ARG A 864 14.39 -19.05 5.35
CA ARG A 864 14.95 -19.71 6.54
C ARG A 864 13.96 -19.73 7.69
N LEU A 865 14.18 -20.60 8.67
CA LEU A 865 13.30 -20.73 9.85
C LEU A 865 14.11 -20.65 11.16
N ALA A 866 14.82 -21.71 11.51
CA ALA A 866 15.54 -21.80 12.79
C ALA A 866 16.72 -20.82 12.88
N GLU A 867 17.39 -20.58 11.77
CA GLU A 867 18.50 -19.64 11.65
C GLU A 867 18.07 -18.21 11.92
N THR A 868 16.87 -17.83 11.47
CA THR A 868 16.30 -16.48 11.66
C THR A 868 16.08 -16.18 13.14
N PHE A 869 15.59 -17.14 13.93
CA PHE A 869 15.46 -16.96 15.38
C PHE A 869 16.82 -16.83 16.06
N LYS A 870 17.87 -17.53 15.57
CA LYS A 870 19.25 -17.36 16.06
C LYS A 870 19.78 -15.95 15.73
N ASP A 871 19.45 -15.41 14.56
CA ASP A 871 19.84 -14.05 14.18
C ASP A 871 19.15 -12.99 15.06
N PHE A 872 17.91 -13.21 15.48
CA PHE A 872 17.26 -12.33 16.47
C PHE A 872 18.05 -12.30 17.79
N ASP A 873 18.40 -13.45 18.34
CA ASP A 873 19.18 -13.56 19.58
C ASP A 873 20.58 -12.96 19.39
N ALA A 874 21.26 -13.27 18.27
CA ALA A 874 22.58 -12.76 17.95
C ALA A 874 22.63 -11.23 17.83
N SER A 875 21.54 -10.57 17.44
CA SER A 875 21.46 -9.11 17.37
C SER A 875 21.58 -8.46 18.76
N VAL A 876 21.00 -9.09 19.77
CA VAL A 876 21.09 -8.63 21.17
C VAL A 876 22.50 -8.86 21.71
N ASP A 877 23.10 -10.03 21.44
CA ASP A 877 24.48 -10.34 21.81
C ASP A 877 25.48 -9.40 21.14
N TRP A 878 25.25 -9.06 19.86
CA TRP A 878 26.05 -8.06 19.15
C TRP A 878 26.04 -6.71 19.86
N LEU A 879 24.86 -6.18 20.21
CA LEU A 879 24.75 -4.89 20.92
C LEU A 879 25.49 -4.91 22.26
N LEU A 880 25.37 -6.00 23.02
CA LEU A 880 25.87 -6.07 24.39
C LEU A 880 27.38 -6.38 24.47
N ASN A 881 27.94 -7.14 23.50
CA ASN A 881 29.27 -7.69 23.59
C ASN A 881 30.26 -7.09 22.58
N THR A 882 29.84 -6.23 21.64
CA THR A 882 30.74 -5.57 20.69
C THR A 882 30.84 -4.06 20.94
N GLU A 883 31.88 -3.45 20.39
CA GLU A 883 32.01 -1.99 20.41
C GLU A 883 30.96 -1.37 19.49
N GLN A 884 30.23 -0.38 20.00
CA GLN A 884 29.14 0.30 19.29
C GLN A 884 29.59 1.68 18.85
N LEU A 885 29.21 2.07 17.62
CA LEU A 885 29.65 3.34 17.03
C LEU A 885 28.61 4.45 17.26
N PRO A 886 29.01 5.65 17.73
CA PRO A 886 28.08 6.73 18.04
C PRO A 886 27.19 7.17 16.87
N HIS A 887 27.70 7.15 15.63
CA HIS A 887 26.91 7.54 14.46
C HIS A 887 25.71 6.60 14.19
N GLN A 888 25.80 5.31 14.56
CA GLN A 888 24.69 4.37 14.42
C GLN A 888 23.50 4.75 15.33
N LEU A 889 23.80 5.31 16.50
CA LEU A 889 22.75 5.83 17.41
C LEU A 889 22.10 7.09 16.80
N GLU A 890 22.91 8.01 16.29
CA GLU A 890 22.41 9.21 15.61
C GLU A 890 21.48 8.84 14.45
N GLU A 891 21.89 7.90 13.59
CA GLU A 891 21.09 7.40 12.47
C GLU A 891 19.76 6.76 12.93
N ALA A 892 19.76 5.98 14.02
CA ALA A 892 18.56 5.38 14.56
C ALA A 892 17.58 6.44 15.11
N ILE A 893 18.08 7.47 15.77
CA ILE A 893 17.27 8.59 16.28
C ILE A 893 16.71 9.40 15.10
N LEU A 894 17.54 9.76 14.12
CA LEU A 894 17.12 10.52 12.93
C LEU A 894 15.96 9.85 12.21
N GLY A 895 16.06 8.56 11.94
CA GLY A 895 14.99 7.83 11.25
C GLY A 895 13.66 7.81 12.04
N LEU A 896 13.71 7.75 13.38
CA LEU A 896 12.51 7.83 14.21
C LEU A 896 11.92 9.25 14.22
N ILE A 897 12.74 10.27 14.30
CA ILE A 897 12.29 11.67 14.26
C ILE A 897 11.68 12.00 12.88
N ALA A 898 12.34 11.60 11.79
CA ALA A 898 11.79 11.76 10.45
C ALA A 898 10.38 11.12 10.32
N SER A 899 10.22 9.90 10.85
CA SER A 899 8.91 9.23 10.87
C SER A 899 7.87 9.93 11.75
N MET A 900 8.30 10.54 12.86
CA MET A 900 7.41 11.25 13.79
C MET A 900 6.99 12.63 13.27
N ASP A 901 7.87 13.30 12.58
CA ASP A 901 7.70 14.65 12.03
C ASP A 901 7.16 14.62 10.59
N LYS A 902 6.99 13.43 9.99
CA LYS A 902 6.45 13.26 8.63
C LYS A 902 5.10 13.96 8.47
N PRO A 903 4.93 14.82 7.45
CA PRO A 903 3.64 15.46 7.19
C PRO A 903 2.60 14.44 6.69
N GLY A 904 1.35 14.69 7.07
CA GLY A 904 0.19 13.98 6.51
C GLY A 904 -0.59 14.86 5.52
N SER A 905 -1.72 14.36 5.05
CA SER A 905 -2.68 15.22 4.35
C SER A 905 -3.26 16.25 5.33
N PRO A 906 -3.71 17.43 4.87
CA PRO A 906 -4.30 18.45 5.76
C PRO A 906 -5.46 17.90 6.61
N ALA A 907 -6.32 17.06 6.02
CA ALA A 907 -7.40 16.39 6.73
C ALA A 907 -6.87 15.26 7.65
N GLY A 908 -5.91 14.48 7.18
CA GLY A 908 -5.28 13.39 7.96
C GLY A 908 -4.56 13.89 9.20
N GLU A 909 -3.83 15.01 9.11
CA GLU A 909 -3.20 15.64 10.28
C GLU A 909 -4.23 16.12 11.31
N ALA A 910 -5.31 16.75 10.87
CA ALA A 910 -6.40 17.20 11.73
C ALA A 910 -7.08 16.02 12.44
N ILE A 911 -7.39 14.95 11.71
CA ILE A 911 -7.97 13.71 12.24
C ILE A 911 -7.00 13.06 13.25
N THR A 912 -5.71 12.97 12.91
CA THR A 912 -4.68 12.40 13.78
C THR A 912 -4.52 13.22 15.06
N ALA A 913 -4.54 14.55 14.99
CA ALA A 913 -4.47 15.43 16.15
C ALA A 913 -5.69 15.24 17.07
N CYS A 914 -6.90 15.16 16.49
CA CYS A 914 -8.12 14.87 17.23
C CYS A 914 -8.04 13.51 17.94
N TYR A 915 -7.67 12.44 17.22
CA TYR A 915 -7.57 11.09 17.79
C TYR A 915 -6.49 11.00 18.89
N ALA A 916 -5.38 11.72 18.72
CA ALA A 916 -4.37 11.80 19.76
C ALA A 916 -4.95 12.37 21.07
N LEU A 917 -5.77 13.41 20.98
CA LEU A 917 -6.47 13.98 22.16
C LEU A 917 -7.47 12.99 22.78
N LEU A 918 -8.27 12.28 21.97
CA LEU A 918 -9.22 11.26 22.42
C LEU A 918 -8.54 10.15 23.25
N HIS A 919 -7.29 9.82 22.93
CA HIS A 919 -6.50 8.78 23.57
C HIS A 919 -5.47 9.33 24.57
N ALA A 920 -5.64 10.56 25.06
CA ALA A 920 -4.76 11.23 26.01
C ALA A 920 -3.29 11.40 25.54
N ARG A 921 -3.04 11.32 24.25
CA ARG A 921 -1.74 11.63 23.62
C ARG A 921 -1.69 13.11 23.24
N THR A 922 -1.75 13.99 24.25
CA THR A 922 -1.79 15.45 24.10
C THR A 922 -0.55 15.99 23.37
N PRO A 923 -0.59 17.23 22.83
CA PRO A 923 0.60 17.88 22.28
C PRO A 923 1.80 17.84 23.24
N ALA A 924 1.60 18.16 24.50
CA ALA A 924 2.63 18.11 25.53
C ALA A 924 3.22 16.69 25.74
N PHE A 925 2.39 15.65 25.67
CA PHE A 925 2.85 14.27 25.71
C PHE A 925 3.73 13.93 24.50
N ARG A 926 3.30 14.31 23.28
CA ARG A 926 4.04 14.06 22.04
C ARG A 926 5.37 14.79 22.02
N THR A 927 5.40 16.07 22.41
CA THR A 927 6.64 16.86 22.55
C THR A 927 7.60 16.21 23.54
N LYS A 928 7.12 15.82 24.72
CA LYS A 928 7.94 15.15 25.74
C LYS A 928 8.49 13.79 25.25
N LEU A 929 7.73 13.02 24.48
CA LEU A 929 8.22 11.76 23.91
C LEU A 929 9.34 12.04 22.89
N ARG A 930 9.17 13.05 22.03
CA ARG A 930 10.20 13.48 21.07
C ARG A 930 11.50 13.94 21.75
N GLU A 931 11.40 14.74 22.81
CA GLU A 931 12.55 15.15 23.62
C GLU A 931 13.29 13.95 24.22
N ARG A 932 12.54 12.94 24.72
CA ARG A 932 13.13 11.71 25.24
C ARG A 932 13.84 10.89 24.16
N LEU A 933 13.29 10.83 22.95
CA LEU A 933 13.92 10.14 21.80
C LEU A 933 15.27 10.78 21.47
N LEU A 934 15.31 12.12 21.41
CA LEU A 934 16.55 12.88 21.13
C LEU A 934 17.61 12.72 22.23
N ALA A 935 17.22 12.40 23.45
CA ALA A 935 18.10 12.28 24.61
C ALA A 935 18.61 10.84 24.87
N VAL A 936 18.22 9.84 24.06
CA VAL A 936 18.60 8.43 24.27
C VAL A 936 20.11 8.24 24.06
N THR A 937 20.74 7.46 24.94
CA THR A 937 22.17 7.12 24.90
C THR A 937 22.42 5.65 24.59
N LEU A 938 23.64 5.28 24.18
CA LEU A 938 24.04 3.88 23.98
C LEU A 938 23.93 3.06 25.28
N ASP A 939 24.19 3.66 26.45
CA ASP A 939 24.03 2.99 27.72
C ASP A 939 22.56 2.67 28.02
N ASP A 940 21.63 3.55 27.62
CA ASP A 940 20.20 3.26 27.70
C ASP A 940 19.83 2.07 26.82
N LEU A 941 20.35 2.00 25.57
CA LEU A 941 20.09 0.86 24.67
C LEU A 941 20.57 -0.44 25.25
N LYS A 942 21.80 -0.48 25.79
CA LYS A 942 22.37 -1.68 26.45
C LYS A 942 21.57 -2.08 27.67
N ARG A 943 21.18 -1.13 28.48
CA ARG A 943 20.36 -1.36 29.69
C ARG A 943 19.00 -1.98 29.33
N VAL A 944 18.25 -1.37 28.40
CA VAL A 944 16.93 -1.90 28.03
C VAL A 944 17.03 -3.22 27.26
N ALA A 945 18.05 -3.44 26.45
CA ALA A 945 18.29 -4.71 25.80
C ALA A 945 18.57 -5.84 26.83
N ASP A 946 19.35 -5.55 27.86
CA ASP A 946 19.61 -6.51 28.94
C ASP A 946 18.33 -6.83 29.73
N VAL A 947 17.58 -5.82 30.16
CA VAL A 947 16.39 -5.97 31.01
C VAL A 947 15.23 -6.63 30.27
N TYR A 948 14.92 -6.18 29.06
CA TYR A 948 13.69 -6.56 28.36
C TYR A 948 13.90 -7.68 27.33
N LEU A 949 15.14 -7.96 26.88
CA LEU A 949 15.39 -8.99 25.88
C LEU A 949 16.21 -10.14 26.44
N ARG A 950 17.44 -9.88 26.95
CA ARG A 950 18.34 -10.96 27.39
C ARG A 950 17.82 -11.70 28.65
N GLN A 951 17.16 -10.98 29.59
CA GLN A 951 16.64 -11.57 30.83
C GLN A 951 15.22 -12.12 30.69
N GLN A 952 14.58 -11.99 29.52
CA GLN A 952 13.22 -12.44 29.27
C GLN A 952 13.19 -13.57 28.25
N THR A 953 12.12 -14.34 28.26
CA THR A 953 11.86 -15.36 27.22
C THR A 953 10.80 -14.83 26.27
N PRO A 954 11.05 -14.81 24.95
CA PRO A 954 10.03 -14.35 23.99
C PRO A 954 8.94 -15.40 23.80
N VAL A 955 7.78 -14.94 23.36
CA VAL A 955 6.78 -15.78 22.69
C VAL A 955 7.10 -15.73 21.19
N LYS A 956 7.15 -16.89 20.54
CA LYS A 956 7.44 -16.99 19.10
C LYS A 956 6.17 -17.31 18.32
N SER A 957 6.09 -16.78 17.12
CA SER A 957 5.06 -17.16 16.17
C SER A 957 5.62 -17.21 14.75
N VAL A 958 5.07 -18.13 13.95
CA VAL A 958 5.46 -18.29 12.55
C VAL A 958 4.20 -18.39 11.70
N VAL A 959 4.19 -17.69 10.56
CA VAL A 959 3.25 -17.96 9.47
C VAL A 959 4.06 -18.64 8.38
N ALA A 960 3.70 -19.86 7.98
CA ALA A 960 4.57 -20.69 7.16
C ALA A 960 3.79 -21.61 6.20
N PRO A 961 4.46 -22.10 5.14
CA PRO A 961 3.91 -23.14 4.27
C PRO A 961 3.56 -24.43 5.01
N VAL A 962 2.52 -25.13 4.56
CA VAL A 962 2.14 -26.45 5.08
C VAL A 962 3.30 -27.44 5.04
N ALA A 963 4.17 -27.37 4.04
CA ALA A 963 5.37 -28.20 3.90
C ALA A 963 6.38 -28.07 5.08
N LYS A 964 6.27 -27.00 5.89
CA LYS A 964 7.12 -26.77 7.08
C LYS A 964 6.55 -27.37 8.36
N ARG A 965 5.40 -28.04 8.32
CA ARG A 965 4.69 -28.60 9.49
C ARG A 965 5.60 -29.42 10.41
N GLU A 966 6.33 -30.39 9.86
CA GLU A 966 7.21 -31.28 10.65
C GLU A 966 8.34 -30.49 11.32
N ALA A 967 9.03 -29.62 10.59
CA ALA A 967 10.09 -28.80 11.13
C ALA A 967 9.60 -27.85 12.25
N LEU A 968 8.38 -27.30 12.11
CA LEU A 968 7.77 -26.46 13.14
C LEU A 968 7.39 -27.27 14.40
N GLN A 969 6.91 -28.50 14.22
CA GLN A 969 6.63 -29.41 15.35
C GLN A 969 7.90 -29.80 16.09
N GLU A 970 8.97 -30.10 15.39
CA GLU A 970 10.31 -30.41 15.99
C GLU A 970 10.86 -29.22 16.79
N LEU A 971 10.55 -27.97 16.35
CA LEU A 971 10.91 -26.76 17.06
C LEU A 971 9.96 -26.42 18.24
N GLY A 972 8.91 -27.24 18.47
CA GLY A 972 8.01 -27.12 19.61
C GLY A 972 6.82 -26.18 19.40
N PHE A 973 6.54 -25.73 18.18
CA PHE A 973 5.37 -24.88 17.90
C PHE A 973 4.06 -25.64 17.95
N GLN A 974 3.02 -25.00 18.50
CA GLN A 974 1.63 -25.45 18.36
C GLN A 974 1.14 -25.11 16.95
N ILE A 975 0.81 -26.16 16.20
CA ILE A 975 0.38 -26.00 14.80
C ILE A 975 -1.09 -25.61 14.73
N LYS A 976 -1.36 -24.52 14.03
CA LYS A 976 -2.70 -24.05 13.64
C LYS A 976 -2.76 -23.95 12.12
N GLN A 977 -3.95 -24.05 11.57
CA GLN A 977 -4.17 -23.90 10.13
C GLN A 977 -5.16 -22.78 9.89
N VAL A 978 -4.94 -21.98 8.87
CA VAL A 978 -5.90 -20.99 8.38
C VAL A 978 -6.90 -21.73 7.50
N ASN A 979 -8.21 -21.66 7.88
CA ASN A 979 -9.32 -22.36 7.21
C ASN A 979 -9.90 -21.50 6.07
#